data_123e3d57bd8102daa02514cad083e66f
#
_entry.id   123e3d57bd8102daa02514cad083e66f
#
_cell.length_a   1.000
_cell.length_b   1.000
_cell.length_c   1.000
_cell.angle_alpha   90.00
_cell.angle_beta   90.00
_cell.angle_gamma   90.00
#
_symmetry.space_group_name_H-M   'P 1'
#
loop_
_entity.id
_entity.type
_entity.pdbx_description
1 polymer ?
#
loop_
_entity_poly.entity_id
_entity_poly.type
_entity_poly.pdbx_seq_one_letter_code
_entity_poly.pdbx_strand_id
1 'polypeptide(L)'
;MDGDAKRRRLLALGKISDSHVVKVAQVLRSLPDLDLASRKPICTARSKLWDRIGAKSDINGTDFEHLSFSSVLKLMAGTEVWKQALLRLYSARPCTSDSPYSLVFYGDEVTPGNVLAPEVSMKFMAWYATLSEFPLELVCHTSMWLPLAVMASNKARTLGGVSNVTRVLLRHMFLTERISDDGVVLELADRQFCFYFAIKMFLFDGEAYRAVWSCKASSGKRPCLKCDNVVNDKGLASRDPFLLDFSSHDVSKMVKATNAQIWANADRLKAKHADRILGRCTKAEFDKLSAATGFTFSESGLVWDVDLRRWVRPADQITFDSMHNLYSNGLCQFECSLLFGRLFSLGFEFDDFRTFINSRFNICRTLGLRSHLVGCASQKRQNHLKSSGTFVCNASEMLLLRPVLLHFLQRVVQIKFDIKKELASFEALSDMCMAAFSVKRTRSGQAHYQACAVQYCRLTKVAHGEDCTKAKHHFALHAENECSFDCFAGERKNQLLKAVAQHNRRGARREFSILTRAVGCQLDELETCEAFRDRLHAHKESCPGILVSKHAFHQGSDLQKDDVIRASTGEILVIRGFLDVSPDVGWSCSGIVIVADVYLFHRVVTPHSASFALSSSSSLVQVRSFELVPVSYFDGPNFIVALS
;
A
#
# COMPACT_ATOMS: atom_id res chain seq x y z
N MET A 1 46.02 2.98 -10.12
CA MET A 1 45.07 1.93 -9.70
C MET A 1 43.93 1.86 -10.70
N ASP A 2 43.71 0.69 -11.24
CA ASP A 2 42.81 0.38 -12.34
C ASP A 2 41.35 0.75 -11.94
N GLY A 3 40.61 1.40 -12.86
CA GLY A 3 39.23 1.81 -12.67
C GLY A 3 38.26 0.66 -12.29
N ASP A 4 38.57 -0.55 -12.77
CA ASP A 4 37.83 -1.77 -12.47
C ASP A 4 38.04 -2.28 -11.04
N ALA A 5 39.21 -2.08 -10.45
CA ALA A 5 39.43 -2.41 -9.04
C ALA A 5 38.71 -1.46 -8.07
N LYS A 6 38.59 -0.16 -8.44
CA LYS A 6 37.77 0.83 -7.74
C LYS A 6 36.30 0.51 -7.83
N ARG A 7 35.80 0.10 -9.00
CA ARG A 7 34.43 -0.32 -9.25
C ARG A 7 34.04 -1.56 -8.41
N ARG A 8 34.89 -2.60 -8.37
CA ARG A 8 34.69 -3.81 -7.56
C ARG A 8 34.66 -3.52 -6.06
N ARG A 9 35.46 -2.58 -5.56
CA ARG A 9 35.44 -2.15 -4.16
C ARG A 9 34.20 -1.38 -3.79
N LEU A 10 33.66 -0.53 -4.67
CA LEU A 10 32.39 0.18 -4.47
C LEU A 10 31.20 -0.78 -4.48
N LEU A 11 31.21 -1.78 -5.36
CA LEU A 11 30.22 -2.86 -5.42
C LEU A 11 30.28 -3.80 -4.20
N ALA A 12 31.46 -4.06 -3.66
CA ALA A 12 31.66 -4.85 -2.44
C ALA A 12 31.16 -4.13 -1.15
N LEU A 13 30.96 -2.81 -1.19
CA LEU A 13 30.38 -2.02 -0.09
C LEU A 13 28.85 -2.16 0.07
N GLY A 14 28.27 -3.15 -0.60
CA GLY A 14 26.91 -3.59 -0.46
C GLY A 14 26.02 -3.18 -1.63
N LYS A 15 25.42 -4.15 -2.29
CA LYS A 15 24.43 -4.15 -3.39
C LYS A 15 23.88 -2.76 -3.82
N ILE A 16 24.79 -1.88 -4.18
CA ILE A 16 24.51 -0.62 -4.81
C ILE A 16 24.45 -0.94 -6.29
N SER A 17 23.39 -0.62 -6.99
CA SER A 17 23.29 -0.82 -8.44
C SER A 17 24.43 -0.07 -9.17
N ASP A 18 24.86 -0.57 -10.31
CA ASP A 18 25.91 0.07 -11.13
C ASP A 18 25.61 1.55 -11.42
N SER A 19 24.32 1.91 -11.55
CA SER A 19 23.87 3.29 -11.73
C SER A 19 24.12 4.17 -10.49
N HIS A 20 23.95 3.65 -9.29
CA HIS A 20 24.27 4.35 -8.04
C HIS A 20 25.77 4.63 -7.90
N VAL A 21 26.60 3.66 -8.29
CA VAL A 21 28.05 3.83 -8.28
C VAL A 21 28.49 4.91 -9.24
N VAL A 22 27.90 4.93 -10.47
CA VAL A 22 28.20 5.95 -11.48
C VAL A 22 27.79 7.34 -11.01
N LYS A 23 26.68 7.50 -10.32
CA LYS A 23 26.17 8.81 -9.88
C LYS A 23 26.83 9.32 -8.61
N VAL A 24 27.09 8.45 -7.64
CA VAL A 24 27.99 8.81 -6.53
C VAL A 24 29.33 9.26 -7.09
N ALA A 25 29.85 8.59 -8.13
CA ALA A 25 31.06 9.00 -8.82
C ALA A 25 30.89 10.32 -9.60
N GLN A 26 29.71 10.63 -10.18
CA GLN A 26 29.42 11.91 -10.84
C GLN A 26 29.29 13.06 -9.85
N VAL A 27 28.53 12.88 -8.76
CA VAL A 27 28.45 13.85 -7.67
C VAL A 27 29.83 14.07 -7.02
N LEU A 28 30.63 12.99 -6.90
CA LEU A 28 31.97 13.07 -6.37
C LEU A 28 32.96 13.72 -7.36
N ARG A 29 32.74 13.61 -8.68
CA ARG A 29 33.55 14.30 -9.72
C ARG A 29 33.28 15.80 -9.81
N SER A 30 32.09 16.25 -9.42
CA SER A 30 31.76 17.68 -9.34
C SER A 30 32.37 18.38 -8.11
N LEU A 31 33.01 17.63 -7.21
CA LEU A 31 33.70 18.14 -6.04
C LEU A 31 35.21 18.01 -6.31
N PRO A 32 35.97 19.10 -6.44
CA PRO A 32 37.41 19.05 -6.61
C PRO A 32 38.06 18.37 -5.39
N ASP A 33 39.09 17.57 -5.62
CA ASP A 33 40.00 16.94 -4.62
C ASP A 33 39.41 15.85 -3.73
N LEU A 34 38.57 14.93 -4.28
CA LEU A 34 38.01 13.84 -3.49
C LEU A 34 38.82 12.54 -3.57
N ASP A 35 39.42 12.16 -2.44
CA ASP A 35 39.95 10.81 -2.25
C ASP A 35 38.82 9.78 -2.10
N LEU A 36 38.48 9.07 -3.18
CA LEU A 36 37.44 8.02 -3.23
C LEU A 36 37.77 6.79 -2.36
N ALA A 37 38.96 6.72 -1.78
CA ALA A 37 39.35 5.64 -0.88
C ALA A 37 38.83 5.83 0.54
N SER A 38 38.35 7.04 0.90
CA SER A 38 37.84 7.34 2.23
C SER A 38 36.29 7.41 2.28
N ARG A 39 35.72 7.12 3.46
CA ARG A 39 34.27 7.32 3.72
C ARG A 39 33.89 8.79 3.93
N LYS A 40 34.88 9.66 4.11
CA LYS A 40 34.72 11.07 4.45
C LYS A 40 33.83 11.84 3.45
N PRO A 41 34.01 11.71 2.12
CA PRO A 41 33.16 12.39 1.14
C PRO A 41 31.68 12.00 1.23
N ILE A 42 31.40 10.71 1.40
CA ILE A 42 30.03 10.22 1.54
C ILE A 42 29.37 10.78 2.83
N CYS A 43 30.12 10.79 3.92
CA CYS A 43 29.66 11.37 5.17
C CYS A 43 29.41 12.88 5.04
N THR A 44 30.28 13.60 4.34
CA THR A 44 30.14 15.04 4.08
C THR A 44 28.91 15.33 3.21
N ALA A 45 28.71 14.58 2.12
CA ALA A 45 27.53 14.73 1.25
C ALA A 45 26.22 14.48 2.03
N ARG A 46 26.19 13.46 2.88
CA ARG A 46 25.03 13.18 3.75
C ARG A 46 24.78 14.28 4.78
N SER A 47 25.83 14.82 5.39
CA SER A 47 25.68 15.95 6.31
C SER A 47 25.11 17.18 5.58
N LYS A 48 25.63 17.53 4.42
CA LYS A 48 25.13 18.64 3.60
C LYS A 48 23.66 18.42 3.20
N LEU A 49 23.27 17.19 2.83
CA LEU A 49 21.86 16.88 2.55
C LEU A 49 21.00 17.07 3.81
N TRP A 50 21.47 16.58 4.96
CA TRP A 50 20.77 16.74 6.22
C TRP A 50 20.61 18.20 6.62
N ASP A 51 21.65 19.02 6.47
CA ASP A 51 21.60 20.46 6.76
C ASP A 51 20.52 21.19 5.96
N ARG A 52 20.13 20.64 4.80
CA ARG A 52 19.07 21.17 3.95
C ARG A 52 17.67 20.70 4.34
N ILE A 53 17.52 19.44 4.76
CA ILE A 53 16.19 18.81 4.92
C ILE A 53 15.92 18.28 6.31
N GLY A 54 16.93 18.21 7.17
CA GLY A 54 16.80 17.69 8.54
C GLY A 54 16.10 18.68 9.45
N ALA A 55 15.37 18.16 10.40
CA ALA A 55 14.77 18.87 11.51
C ALA A 55 14.97 18.10 12.81
N LYS A 56 14.79 18.80 13.92
CA LYS A 56 14.85 18.22 15.25
C LYS A 56 13.66 18.69 16.07
N SER A 57 13.10 17.80 16.85
CA SER A 57 12.08 18.09 17.85
C SER A 57 12.49 17.48 19.19
N ASP A 58 12.13 18.11 20.27
CA ASP A 58 12.35 17.54 21.60
C ASP A 58 11.20 16.57 21.97
N ILE A 59 11.58 15.40 22.49
CA ILE A 59 10.66 14.46 23.13
C ILE A 59 11.21 14.15 24.53
N ASN A 60 10.68 14.80 25.55
CA ASN A 60 11.05 14.59 26.95
C ASN A 60 12.57 14.74 27.20
N GLY A 61 13.18 15.80 26.66
CA GLY A 61 14.62 16.05 26.79
C GLY A 61 15.50 15.22 25.85
N THR A 62 14.91 14.51 24.90
CA THR A 62 15.64 13.70 23.91
C THR A 62 15.39 14.25 22.49
N ASP A 63 16.48 14.52 21.77
CA ASP A 63 16.42 14.92 20.38
C ASP A 63 15.80 13.83 19.51
N PHE A 64 14.74 14.18 18.81
CA PHE A 64 14.13 13.40 17.74
C PHE A 64 14.52 13.99 16.39
N GLU A 65 15.46 13.34 15.72
CA GLU A 65 15.87 13.71 14.35
C GLU A 65 14.84 13.17 13.34
N HIS A 66 14.29 14.07 12.54
CA HIS A 66 13.33 13.77 11.47
C HIS A 66 13.55 14.71 10.28
N LEU A 67 12.75 14.61 9.23
CA LEU A 67 12.84 15.51 8.08
C LEU A 67 11.81 16.63 8.19
N SER A 68 12.20 17.84 7.78
CA SER A 68 11.29 18.95 7.56
C SER A 68 10.43 18.64 6.33
N PHE A 69 9.11 18.62 6.50
CA PHE A 69 8.18 18.38 5.38
C PHE A 69 8.38 19.39 4.27
N SER A 70 8.43 20.68 4.62
CA SER A 70 8.61 21.78 3.66
C SER A 70 9.93 21.67 2.90
N SER A 71 11.01 21.30 3.60
CA SER A 71 12.33 21.18 2.97
C SER A 71 12.45 19.97 2.05
N VAL A 72 11.87 18.83 2.46
CA VAL A 72 11.84 17.62 1.61
C VAL A 72 10.95 17.87 0.39
N LEU A 73 9.79 18.49 0.56
CA LEU A 73 8.91 18.82 -0.56
C LEU A 73 9.62 19.76 -1.56
N LYS A 74 10.32 20.80 -1.08
CA LYS A 74 11.13 21.68 -1.94
C LYS A 74 12.20 20.93 -2.70
N LEU A 75 12.89 20.01 -2.02
CA LEU A 75 13.91 19.17 -2.65
C LEU A 75 13.34 18.28 -3.76
N MET A 76 12.21 17.60 -3.48
CA MET A 76 11.55 16.74 -4.47
C MET A 76 10.96 17.55 -5.63
N ALA A 77 10.36 18.72 -5.35
CA ALA A 77 9.82 19.63 -6.35
C ALA A 77 10.89 20.15 -7.34
N GLY A 78 12.17 20.09 -6.97
CA GLY A 78 13.29 20.34 -7.88
C GLY A 78 13.51 19.26 -8.94
N THR A 79 12.91 18.07 -8.79
CA THR A 79 12.97 16.99 -9.79
C THR A 79 11.85 17.16 -10.83
N GLU A 80 12.11 16.77 -12.09
CA GLU A 80 11.16 16.99 -13.18
C GLU A 80 9.81 16.29 -12.93
N VAL A 81 9.82 15.07 -12.39
CA VAL A 81 8.60 14.30 -12.12
C VAL A 81 7.70 15.02 -11.11
N TRP A 82 8.24 15.43 -9.97
CA TRP A 82 7.47 16.15 -8.94
C TRP A 82 7.03 17.51 -9.41
N LYS A 83 7.94 18.26 -10.10
CA LYS A 83 7.62 19.55 -10.68
C LYS A 83 6.42 19.49 -11.61
N GLN A 84 6.42 18.56 -12.57
CA GLN A 84 5.32 18.38 -13.50
C GLN A 84 4.03 17.93 -12.81
N ALA A 85 4.12 17.03 -11.84
CA ALA A 85 2.96 16.58 -11.07
C ALA A 85 2.32 17.75 -10.30
N LEU A 86 3.12 18.56 -9.61
CA LEU A 86 2.64 19.71 -8.84
C LEU A 86 2.06 20.79 -9.74
N LEU A 87 2.68 21.10 -10.87
CA LEU A 87 2.16 22.07 -11.84
C LEU A 87 0.82 21.62 -12.42
N ARG A 88 0.66 20.34 -12.77
CA ARG A 88 -0.62 19.78 -13.23
C ARG A 88 -1.70 19.89 -12.16
N LEU A 89 -1.38 19.56 -10.91
CA LEU A 89 -2.33 19.71 -9.80
C LEU A 89 -2.76 21.17 -9.63
N TYR A 90 -1.80 22.09 -9.60
CA TYR A 90 -2.10 23.51 -9.42
C TYR A 90 -2.92 24.09 -10.57
N SER A 91 -2.65 23.65 -11.81
CA SER A 91 -3.42 24.05 -12.99
C SER A 91 -4.85 23.53 -12.97
N ALA A 92 -5.04 22.30 -12.46
CA ALA A 92 -6.36 21.68 -12.35
C ALA A 92 -7.20 22.31 -11.22
N ARG A 93 -6.57 22.63 -10.09
CA ARG A 93 -7.19 23.26 -8.92
C ARG A 93 -6.13 24.08 -8.17
N PRO A 94 -6.14 25.41 -8.28
CA PRO A 94 -5.26 26.24 -7.47
C PRO A 94 -5.42 25.96 -5.98
N CYS A 95 -4.29 25.89 -5.27
CA CYS A 95 -4.25 25.63 -3.85
C CYS A 95 -4.39 26.92 -3.05
N THR A 96 -5.23 26.93 -2.02
CA THR A 96 -5.41 28.04 -1.08
C THR A 96 -5.49 27.51 0.35
N SER A 97 -5.39 28.38 1.35
CA SER A 97 -5.60 28.00 2.76
C SER A 97 -6.98 27.37 3.01
N ASP A 98 -8.01 27.85 2.30
CA ASP A 98 -9.38 27.34 2.43
C ASP A 98 -9.63 26.07 1.59
N SER A 99 -8.77 25.82 0.58
CA SER A 99 -8.82 24.63 -0.28
C SER A 99 -7.42 24.01 -0.39
N PRO A 100 -6.88 23.47 0.71
CA PRO A 100 -5.55 22.87 0.73
C PRO A 100 -5.50 21.56 -0.05
N TYR A 101 -4.29 21.13 -0.43
CA TYR A 101 -4.07 19.76 -0.89
C TYR A 101 -4.07 18.78 0.29
N SER A 102 -4.48 17.56 0.00
CA SER A 102 -4.78 16.54 0.97
C SER A 102 -3.63 15.56 1.13
N LEU A 103 -3.07 15.45 2.34
CA LEU A 103 -2.02 14.50 2.66
C LEU A 103 -2.62 13.12 3.01
N VAL A 104 -2.06 12.09 2.43
CA VAL A 104 -2.16 10.71 2.90
C VAL A 104 -0.92 10.45 3.75
N PHE A 105 -1.12 10.21 5.03
CA PHE A 105 -0.06 9.97 6.01
C PHE A 105 0.03 8.47 6.30
N TYR A 106 1.18 7.87 6.02
CA TYR A 106 1.43 6.44 6.21
C TYR A 106 2.50 6.21 7.28
N GLY A 107 2.33 5.17 8.08
CA GLY A 107 3.35 4.71 9.01
C GLY A 107 3.27 3.22 9.28
N ASP A 108 4.44 2.59 9.45
CA ASP A 108 4.52 1.16 9.65
C ASP A 108 5.80 0.75 10.38
N GLU A 109 5.79 -0.44 11.03
CA GLU A 109 6.97 -1.03 11.64
C GLU A 109 7.79 -1.83 10.63
N VAL A 110 9.02 -1.41 10.41
CA VAL A 110 9.96 -2.04 9.48
C VAL A 110 10.89 -2.97 10.25
N THR A 111 10.93 -4.25 9.87
CA THR A 111 11.84 -5.25 10.44
C THR A 111 12.96 -5.55 9.45
N PRO A 112 14.18 -5.02 9.64
CA PRO A 112 15.34 -5.37 8.83
C PRO A 112 15.82 -6.79 9.11
N GLY A 113 16.48 -7.41 8.11
CA GLY A 113 17.10 -8.72 8.27
C GLY A 113 16.26 -9.89 7.75
N ASN A 114 16.60 -11.08 8.20
CA ASN A 114 15.92 -12.30 7.79
C ASN A 114 14.54 -12.38 8.44
N VAL A 115 13.49 -12.56 7.65
CA VAL A 115 12.10 -12.69 8.12
C VAL A 115 11.93 -13.92 9.04
N LEU A 116 12.74 -14.97 8.82
CA LEU A 116 12.70 -16.20 9.63
C LEU A 116 13.45 -16.09 10.97
N ALA A 117 14.31 -15.08 11.12
CA ALA A 117 15.04 -14.79 12.36
C ALA A 117 15.12 -13.27 12.54
N PRO A 118 14.00 -12.60 12.84
CA PRO A 118 13.97 -11.16 12.96
C PRO A 118 14.79 -10.69 14.17
N GLU A 119 15.74 -9.80 13.92
CA GLU A 119 16.47 -9.14 14.99
C GLU A 119 15.60 -8.02 15.59
N VAL A 120 14.86 -8.31 16.64
CA VAL A 120 13.87 -7.41 17.27
C VAL A 120 14.48 -6.05 17.65
N SER A 121 15.77 -6.03 18.04
CA SER A 121 16.51 -4.81 18.35
C SER A 121 16.71 -3.87 17.15
N MET A 122 16.55 -4.39 15.94
CA MET A 122 16.75 -3.65 14.69
C MET A 122 15.46 -3.07 14.11
N LYS A 123 14.30 -3.39 14.69
CA LYS A 123 13.02 -2.83 14.27
C LYS A 123 12.95 -1.33 14.42
N PHE A 124 12.30 -0.68 13.50
CA PHE A 124 12.03 0.75 13.55
C PHE A 124 10.68 1.08 12.91
N MET A 125 10.06 2.14 13.41
CA MET A 125 8.92 2.77 12.76
C MET A 125 9.39 3.72 11.65
N ALA A 126 8.65 3.79 10.57
CA ALA A 126 8.87 4.72 9.48
C ALA A 126 7.58 5.49 9.16
N TRP A 127 7.71 6.77 8.81
CA TRP A 127 6.57 7.63 8.43
C TRP A 127 6.83 8.26 7.07
N TYR A 128 5.77 8.30 6.26
CA TYR A 128 5.78 8.87 4.92
C TYR A 128 4.52 9.69 4.68
N ALA A 129 4.56 10.58 3.69
CA ALA A 129 3.37 11.27 3.20
C ALA A 129 3.36 11.33 1.67
N THR A 130 2.16 11.35 1.09
CA THR A 130 1.95 11.66 -0.33
C THR A 130 0.71 12.52 -0.50
N LEU A 131 0.45 13.03 -1.70
CA LEU A 131 -0.73 13.81 -2.02
C LEU A 131 -1.86 12.91 -2.51
N SER A 132 -3.06 13.08 -1.97
CA SER A 132 -4.22 12.29 -2.39
C SER A 132 -4.69 12.64 -3.79
N GLU A 133 -4.37 13.84 -4.26
CA GLU A 133 -4.71 14.33 -5.59
C GLU A 133 -3.83 13.74 -6.70
N PHE A 134 -2.71 13.14 -6.35
CA PHE A 134 -1.90 12.44 -7.36
C PHE A 134 -2.68 11.28 -7.97
N PRO A 135 -2.61 11.10 -9.30
CA PRO A 135 -3.23 9.96 -9.95
C PRO A 135 -2.60 8.63 -9.49
N LEU A 136 -3.32 7.54 -9.70
CA LEU A 136 -2.94 6.22 -9.21
C LEU A 136 -1.55 5.81 -9.69
N GLU A 137 -1.22 6.12 -10.94
CA GLU A 137 0.08 5.81 -11.56
C GLU A 137 1.24 6.43 -10.76
N LEU A 138 1.06 7.65 -10.23
CA LEU A 138 2.07 8.29 -9.40
C LEU A 138 2.09 7.74 -7.98
N VAL A 139 0.95 7.62 -7.30
CA VAL A 139 0.94 7.14 -5.90
C VAL A 139 1.38 5.69 -5.76
N CYS A 140 1.34 4.90 -6.83
CA CYS A 140 1.90 3.57 -6.84
C CYS A 140 3.45 3.56 -6.84
N HIS A 141 4.12 4.66 -7.19
CA HIS A 141 5.58 4.74 -7.14
C HIS A 141 6.08 5.14 -5.75
N THR A 142 7.06 4.42 -5.25
CA THR A 142 7.67 4.68 -3.92
C THR A 142 8.33 6.04 -3.81
N SER A 143 8.85 6.57 -4.93
CA SER A 143 9.46 7.90 -5.03
C SER A 143 8.47 9.06 -4.98
N MET A 144 7.16 8.80 -5.05
CA MET A 144 6.12 9.80 -4.84
C MET A 144 5.63 9.88 -3.36
N TRP A 145 6.28 9.15 -2.46
CA TRP A 145 6.03 9.20 -1.03
C TRP A 145 7.21 9.89 -0.32
N LEU A 146 6.96 11.03 0.27
CA LEU A 146 7.96 11.79 1.04
C LEU A 146 8.33 11.05 2.31
N PRO A 147 9.57 10.68 2.55
CA PRO A 147 9.99 10.17 3.85
C PRO A 147 9.96 11.33 4.85
N LEU A 148 9.43 11.09 6.04
CA LEU A 148 9.32 12.10 7.09
C LEU A 148 10.18 11.75 8.30
N ALA A 149 10.10 10.51 8.76
CA ALA A 149 10.85 10.08 9.94
C ALA A 149 11.11 8.58 9.93
N VAL A 150 12.15 8.17 10.62
CA VAL A 150 12.34 6.80 11.11
C VAL A 150 12.77 6.86 12.57
N MET A 151 12.34 5.90 13.37
CA MET A 151 12.74 5.79 14.78
C MET A 151 12.80 4.32 15.19
N ALA A 152 13.88 3.90 15.85
CA ALA A 152 13.98 2.57 16.41
C ALA A 152 12.79 2.26 17.33
N SER A 153 12.16 1.11 17.17
CA SER A 153 10.92 0.76 17.91
C SER A 153 11.13 0.74 19.44
N ASN A 154 12.31 0.32 19.91
CA ASN A 154 12.66 0.39 21.31
C ASN A 154 12.78 1.84 21.81
N LYS A 155 13.41 2.74 21.03
CA LYS A 155 13.51 4.17 21.33
C LYS A 155 12.13 4.82 21.34
N ALA A 156 11.28 4.54 20.35
CA ALA A 156 9.90 5.03 20.32
C ALA A 156 9.15 4.64 21.61
N ARG A 157 9.31 3.41 22.08
CA ARG A 157 8.68 2.92 23.31
C ARG A 157 9.14 3.71 24.56
N THR A 158 10.43 4.00 24.70
CA THR A 158 10.95 4.78 25.83
C THR A 158 10.53 6.25 25.79
N LEU A 159 10.21 6.76 24.60
CA LEU A 159 9.75 8.14 24.37
C LEU A 159 8.21 8.30 24.45
N GLY A 160 7.49 7.37 25.06
CA GLY A 160 6.04 7.44 25.22
C GLY A 160 5.24 6.77 24.10
N GLY A 161 5.89 5.95 23.26
CA GLY A 161 5.26 5.14 22.23
C GLY A 161 5.13 5.83 20.87
N VAL A 162 4.66 5.05 19.89
CA VAL A 162 4.49 5.49 18.50
C VAL A 162 3.52 6.67 18.40
N SER A 163 2.47 6.68 19.23
CA SER A 163 1.49 7.78 19.31
C SER A 163 2.14 9.13 19.63
N ASN A 164 3.05 9.15 20.62
CA ASN A 164 3.77 10.37 20.99
C ASN A 164 4.73 10.83 19.88
N VAL A 165 5.47 9.91 19.28
CA VAL A 165 6.39 10.26 18.18
C VAL A 165 5.61 10.83 16.99
N THR A 166 4.48 10.20 16.61
CA THR A 166 3.58 10.70 15.55
C THR A 166 3.04 12.09 15.92
N ARG A 167 2.62 12.30 17.17
CA ARG A 167 2.17 13.60 17.68
C ARG A 167 3.24 14.68 17.48
N VAL A 168 4.47 14.42 17.89
CA VAL A 168 5.57 15.41 17.79
C VAL A 168 5.89 15.72 16.34
N LEU A 169 5.89 14.71 15.45
CA LEU A 169 6.08 14.93 14.02
C LEU A 169 4.98 15.82 13.41
N LEU A 170 3.71 15.57 13.76
CA LEU A 170 2.58 16.38 13.29
C LEU A 170 2.60 17.80 13.89
N ARG A 171 3.01 17.96 15.17
CA ARG A 171 3.22 19.29 15.76
C ARG A 171 4.28 20.06 14.99
N HIS A 172 5.37 19.44 14.61
CA HIS A 172 6.39 20.09 13.79
C HIS A 172 5.80 20.55 12.45
N MET A 173 5.09 19.69 11.73
CA MET A 173 4.50 20.04 10.42
C MET A 173 3.45 21.16 10.53
N PHE A 174 2.53 21.07 11.48
CA PHE A 174 1.37 21.96 11.53
C PHE A 174 1.52 23.18 12.45
N LEU A 175 2.34 23.10 13.51
CA LEU A 175 2.53 24.19 14.46
C LEU A 175 3.86 24.92 14.25
N THR A 176 4.93 24.23 13.87
CA THR A 176 6.25 24.84 13.64
C THR A 176 6.41 25.29 12.20
N GLU A 177 6.25 24.38 11.23
CA GLU A 177 6.33 24.71 9.80
C GLU A 177 5.05 25.38 9.27
N ARG A 178 3.92 25.24 9.97
CA ARG A 178 2.62 25.86 9.66
C ARG A 178 2.15 25.60 8.23
N ILE A 179 2.39 24.38 7.73
CA ILE A 179 2.10 24.00 6.34
C ILE A 179 0.64 24.18 5.90
N SER A 180 -0.29 24.28 6.86
CA SER A 180 -1.71 24.55 6.64
C SER A 180 -2.06 26.02 6.63
N ASP A 181 -1.38 26.83 7.44
CA ASP A 181 -1.70 28.25 7.66
C ASP A 181 -0.86 29.16 6.76
N ASP A 182 0.46 28.96 6.76
CA ASP A 182 1.41 29.79 6.00
C ASP A 182 1.73 29.14 4.63
N GLY A 183 1.50 27.84 4.51
CA GLY A 183 1.78 27.06 3.31
C GLY A 183 3.28 26.85 3.07
N VAL A 184 3.61 26.21 1.96
CA VAL A 184 4.98 25.95 1.50
C VAL A 184 5.18 26.64 0.15
N VAL A 185 6.07 27.63 0.09
CA VAL A 185 6.43 28.29 -1.16
C VAL A 185 7.40 27.42 -1.94
N LEU A 186 7.01 27.07 -3.17
CA LEU A 186 7.81 26.31 -4.13
C LEU A 186 8.11 27.17 -5.34
N GLU A 187 9.31 27.07 -5.86
CA GLU A 187 9.72 27.66 -7.12
C GLU A 187 9.61 26.61 -8.22
N LEU A 188 8.64 26.78 -9.13
CA LEU A 188 8.36 25.84 -10.22
C LEU A 188 8.27 26.61 -11.54
N ALA A 189 9.08 26.23 -12.54
CA ALA A 189 9.12 26.88 -13.84
C ALA A 189 9.26 28.42 -13.73
N ASP A 190 10.24 28.85 -12.95
CA ASP A 190 10.61 30.26 -12.71
C ASP A 190 9.48 31.13 -12.12
N ARG A 191 8.52 30.50 -11.44
CA ARG A 191 7.43 31.14 -10.71
C ARG A 191 7.32 30.59 -9.29
N GLN A 192 6.85 31.44 -8.39
CA GLN A 192 6.56 31.03 -7.01
C GLN A 192 5.10 30.62 -6.87
N PHE A 193 4.88 29.49 -6.22
CA PHE A 193 3.57 28.94 -5.90
C PHE A 193 3.52 28.63 -4.41
N CYS A 194 2.43 28.98 -3.75
CA CYS A 194 2.21 28.62 -2.36
C CYS A 194 1.26 27.41 -2.28
N PHE A 195 1.70 26.36 -1.61
CA PHE A 195 0.96 25.11 -1.44
C PHE A 195 0.56 24.93 0.02
N TYR A 196 -0.73 24.79 0.28
CA TYR A 196 -1.30 24.54 1.60
C TYR A 196 -1.68 23.08 1.75
N PHE A 197 -1.56 22.53 2.97
CA PHE A 197 -1.78 21.10 3.19
C PHE A 197 -2.68 20.83 4.39
N ALA A 198 -3.56 19.83 4.23
CA ALA A 198 -4.37 19.29 5.32
C ALA A 198 -4.28 17.76 5.30
N ILE A 199 -4.46 17.10 6.44
CA ILE A 199 -4.49 15.64 6.50
C ILE A 199 -5.86 15.16 6.02
N LYS A 200 -5.88 14.30 5.00
CA LYS A 200 -7.09 13.61 4.55
C LYS A 200 -7.28 12.28 5.25
N MET A 201 -6.20 11.49 5.35
CA MET A 201 -6.28 10.18 5.95
C MET A 201 -4.95 9.73 6.56
N PHE A 202 -5.10 8.86 7.55
CA PHE A 202 -4.03 8.07 8.12
C PHE A 202 -4.17 6.62 7.65
N LEU A 203 -3.20 6.17 6.90
CA LEU A 203 -3.13 4.86 6.32
C LEU A 203 -2.17 3.99 7.14
N PHE A 204 -2.69 3.10 7.95
CA PHE A 204 -1.92 2.23 8.84
C PHE A 204 -2.41 0.79 8.75
N ASP A 205 -1.52 -0.15 8.99
CA ASP A 205 -1.93 -1.52 9.28
C ASP A 205 -2.62 -1.62 10.66
N GLY A 206 -3.15 -2.80 11.00
CA GLY A 206 -3.90 -2.98 12.24
C GLY A 206 -3.09 -2.74 13.52
N GLU A 207 -1.77 -3.00 13.52
CA GLU A 207 -0.90 -2.79 14.68
C GLU A 207 -0.45 -1.33 14.78
N ALA A 208 -0.03 -0.73 13.68
CA ALA A 208 0.30 0.69 13.62
C ALA A 208 -0.92 1.56 13.95
N TYR A 209 -2.11 1.20 13.45
CA TYR A 209 -3.38 1.85 13.83
C TYR A 209 -3.57 1.87 15.35
N ARG A 210 -3.45 0.72 16.03
CA ARG A 210 -3.57 0.65 17.48
C ARG A 210 -2.52 1.49 18.20
N ALA A 211 -1.29 1.43 17.72
CA ALA A 211 -0.16 2.13 18.34
C ALA A 211 -0.29 3.65 18.19
N VAL A 212 -0.64 4.15 17.01
CA VAL A 212 -0.77 5.60 16.73
C VAL A 212 -1.97 6.21 17.46
N TRP A 213 -3.12 5.57 17.40
CA TRP A 213 -4.34 6.08 18.05
C TRP A 213 -4.47 5.70 19.53
N SER A 214 -3.53 4.93 20.06
CA SER A 214 -3.59 4.39 21.42
C SER A 214 -4.93 3.69 21.71
N CYS A 215 -5.44 2.94 20.72
CA CYS A 215 -6.74 2.28 20.84
C CYS A 215 -6.59 0.77 21.08
N LYS A 216 -7.64 0.15 21.62
CA LYS A 216 -7.67 -1.29 21.92
C LYS A 216 -8.08 -2.13 20.70
N ALA A 217 -8.64 -1.51 19.66
CA ALA A 217 -9.16 -2.16 18.47
C ALA A 217 -9.98 -3.44 18.82
N SER A 218 -9.75 -4.55 18.10
CA SER A 218 -10.49 -5.80 18.30
C SER A 218 -10.36 -6.43 19.70
N SER A 219 -9.37 -6.03 20.52
CA SER A 219 -9.24 -6.51 21.90
C SER A 219 -10.05 -5.68 22.92
N GLY A 220 -10.63 -4.56 22.50
CA GLY A 220 -11.48 -3.70 23.33
C GLY A 220 -12.97 -4.00 23.17
N LYS A 221 -13.79 -3.44 24.09
CA LYS A 221 -15.24 -3.46 23.95
C LYS A 221 -15.74 -2.60 22.79
N ARG A 222 -15.00 -1.55 22.41
CA ARG A 222 -15.18 -0.77 21.18
C ARG A 222 -14.08 -1.12 20.19
N PRO A 223 -14.36 -2.00 19.23
CA PRO A 223 -13.35 -2.46 18.28
C PRO A 223 -13.04 -1.45 17.16
N CYS A 224 -13.92 -0.47 16.95
CA CYS A 224 -13.86 0.52 15.88
C CYS A 224 -14.05 1.93 16.43
N LEU A 225 -13.13 2.85 16.11
CA LEU A 225 -13.27 4.26 16.48
C LEU A 225 -14.21 5.05 15.55
N LYS A 226 -14.52 4.51 14.36
CA LYS A 226 -15.46 5.15 13.41
C LYS A 226 -16.93 4.91 13.77
N CYS A 227 -17.23 3.96 14.68
CA CYS A 227 -18.58 3.63 15.09
C CYS A 227 -18.82 3.99 16.57
N ASP A 228 -19.94 4.66 16.85
CA ASP A 228 -20.32 4.98 18.23
C ASP A 228 -21.06 3.83 18.94
N ASN A 229 -21.84 3.06 18.19
CA ASN A 229 -22.70 2.02 18.75
C ASN A 229 -22.25 0.57 18.50
N VAL A 230 -21.09 0.35 17.90
CA VAL A 230 -20.59 -1.02 17.64
C VAL A 230 -19.70 -1.50 18.78
N VAL A 231 -20.03 -2.67 19.32
CA VAL A 231 -19.35 -3.27 20.47
C VAL A 231 -18.94 -4.73 20.22
N ASN A 232 -17.85 -5.13 20.83
CA ASN A 232 -17.41 -6.54 20.87
C ASN A 232 -17.91 -7.19 22.18
N ASP A 233 -19.21 -7.26 22.34
CA ASP A 233 -19.87 -7.84 23.51
C ASP A 233 -21.32 -8.21 23.13
N LYS A 234 -21.53 -9.45 22.69
CA LYS A 234 -22.86 -9.96 22.28
C LYS A 234 -23.91 -9.81 23.39
N GLY A 235 -23.51 -10.04 24.66
CA GLY A 235 -24.41 -9.92 25.79
C GLY A 235 -24.84 -8.48 26.09
N LEU A 236 -23.95 -7.51 25.85
CA LEU A 236 -24.28 -6.09 25.98
C LEU A 236 -25.18 -5.64 24.82
N ALA A 237 -24.82 -5.99 23.59
CA ALA A 237 -25.60 -5.68 22.39
C ALA A 237 -27.01 -6.26 22.42
N SER A 238 -27.21 -7.43 23.04
CA SER A 238 -28.57 -8.01 23.18
C SER A 238 -29.46 -7.32 24.20
N ARG A 239 -28.88 -6.55 25.14
CA ARG A 239 -29.62 -5.84 26.20
C ARG A 239 -29.93 -4.39 25.85
N ASP A 240 -29.19 -3.80 24.96
CA ASP A 240 -29.32 -2.41 24.55
C ASP A 240 -29.58 -2.33 23.04
N PRO A 241 -30.81 -1.98 22.63
CA PRO A 241 -31.20 -1.94 21.22
C PRO A 241 -30.42 -0.89 20.39
N PHE A 242 -29.79 0.08 21.06
CA PHE A 242 -28.90 1.04 20.39
C PHE A 242 -27.57 0.40 19.98
N LEU A 243 -27.10 -0.60 20.73
CA LEU A 243 -25.81 -1.23 20.49
C LEU A 243 -25.90 -2.36 19.46
N LEU A 244 -24.90 -2.45 18.62
CA LEU A 244 -24.72 -3.51 17.64
C LEU A 244 -23.50 -4.36 18.00
N ASP A 245 -23.68 -5.67 17.96
CA ASP A 245 -22.50 -6.56 17.99
C ASP A 245 -21.65 -6.33 16.73
N PHE A 246 -20.33 -6.35 16.89
CA PHE A 246 -19.40 -6.07 15.79
C PHE A 246 -19.52 -7.06 14.62
N SER A 247 -20.15 -8.21 14.81
CA SER A 247 -20.46 -9.16 13.74
C SER A 247 -21.67 -8.75 12.89
N SER A 248 -22.43 -7.73 13.29
CA SER A 248 -23.55 -7.21 12.49
C SER A 248 -23.06 -6.68 11.16
N HIS A 249 -23.81 -6.95 10.10
CA HIS A 249 -23.63 -6.39 8.76
C HIS A 249 -24.74 -5.40 8.38
N ASP A 250 -25.60 -5.03 9.33
CA ASP A 250 -26.66 -4.05 9.13
C ASP A 250 -26.09 -2.63 9.25
N VAL A 251 -25.54 -2.13 8.16
CA VAL A 251 -24.93 -0.79 8.09
C VAL A 251 -25.95 0.34 8.31
N SER A 252 -27.25 0.08 8.12
CA SER A 252 -28.30 1.09 8.32
C SER A 252 -28.48 1.45 9.80
N LYS A 253 -28.12 0.55 10.70
CA LYS A 253 -28.15 0.76 12.16
C LYS A 253 -26.82 1.24 12.75
N MET A 254 -25.75 1.27 11.94
CA MET A 254 -24.44 1.74 12.42
C MET A 254 -24.46 3.26 12.58
N VAL A 255 -24.16 3.72 13.79
CA VAL A 255 -24.02 5.15 14.10
C VAL A 255 -22.57 5.55 14.01
N LYS A 256 -22.26 6.55 13.15
CA LYS A 256 -20.91 7.09 13.04
C LYS A 256 -20.51 7.82 14.30
N ALA A 257 -19.30 7.57 14.77
CA ALA A 257 -18.69 8.39 15.79
C ALA A 257 -18.31 9.77 15.23
N THR A 258 -18.46 10.80 16.05
CA THR A 258 -17.96 12.14 15.73
C THR A 258 -16.61 12.38 16.39
N ASN A 259 -15.82 13.31 15.85
CA ASN A 259 -14.55 13.72 16.47
C ASN A 259 -14.77 14.23 17.91
N ALA A 260 -15.85 14.96 18.15
CA ALA A 260 -16.20 15.45 19.49
C ALA A 260 -16.40 14.31 20.49
N GLN A 261 -17.12 13.24 20.09
CA GLN A 261 -17.31 12.05 20.94
C GLN A 261 -15.99 11.32 21.21
N ILE A 262 -15.15 11.17 20.20
CA ILE A 262 -13.82 10.53 20.34
C ILE A 262 -12.95 11.32 21.33
N TRP A 263 -12.87 12.64 21.16
CA TRP A 263 -12.10 13.51 22.08
C TRP A 263 -12.69 13.53 23.48
N ALA A 264 -14.01 13.60 23.62
CA ALA A 264 -14.68 13.53 24.93
C ALA A 264 -14.37 12.21 25.66
N ASN A 265 -14.36 11.08 24.94
CA ASN A 265 -13.98 9.78 25.50
C ASN A 265 -12.49 9.75 25.94
N ALA A 266 -11.61 10.34 25.15
CA ALA A 266 -10.19 10.46 25.48
C ALA A 266 -9.98 11.36 26.71
N ASP A 267 -10.63 12.54 26.74
CA ASP A 267 -10.53 13.50 27.85
C ASP A 267 -11.12 12.93 29.15
N ARG A 268 -12.24 12.19 29.08
CA ARG A 268 -12.81 11.47 30.20
C ARG A 268 -11.87 10.40 30.78
N LEU A 269 -11.16 9.67 29.89
CA LEU A 269 -10.16 8.69 30.34
C LEU A 269 -8.96 9.37 30.97
N LYS A 270 -8.51 10.53 30.46
CA LYS A 270 -7.46 11.36 31.04
C LYS A 270 -7.83 11.86 32.44
N ALA A 271 -9.05 12.39 32.62
CA ALA A 271 -9.57 12.82 33.92
C ALA A 271 -9.61 11.65 34.92
N LYS A 272 -10.09 10.48 34.48
CA LYS A 272 -10.13 9.27 35.35
C LYS A 272 -8.73 8.77 35.72
N HIS A 273 -7.73 8.97 34.84
CA HIS A 273 -6.32 8.67 35.15
C HIS A 273 -5.80 9.61 36.25
N ALA A 274 -6.11 10.89 36.17
CA ALA A 274 -5.75 11.87 37.21
C ALA A 274 -6.39 11.50 38.58
N ASP A 275 -7.68 11.12 38.57
CA ASP A 275 -8.36 10.62 39.78
C ASP A 275 -7.67 9.38 40.38
N ARG A 276 -7.18 8.48 39.52
CA ARG A 276 -6.43 7.30 39.95
C ARG A 276 -5.11 7.66 40.63
N ILE A 277 -4.37 8.62 40.08
CA ILE A 277 -3.13 9.12 40.70
C ILE A 277 -3.41 9.72 42.08
N LEU A 278 -4.55 10.43 42.22
CA LEU A 278 -4.99 11.04 43.47
C LEU A 278 -5.66 10.05 44.45
N GLY A 279 -5.68 8.74 44.12
CA GLY A 279 -6.33 7.72 44.95
C GLY A 279 -7.86 7.77 44.97
N ARG A 280 -8.52 8.57 44.12
CA ARG A 280 -9.99 8.73 44.06
C ARG A 280 -10.67 7.67 43.19
N CYS A 281 -9.92 6.81 42.53
CA CYS A 281 -10.41 5.79 41.63
C CYS A 281 -9.51 4.56 41.70
N THR A 282 -10.12 3.38 41.73
CA THR A 282 -9.44 2.10 41.70
C THR A 282 -8.90 1.78 40.29
N LYS A 283 -7.90 0.88 40.23
CA LYS A 283 -7.41 0.36 38.95
C LYS A 283 -8.53 -0.31 38.16
N ALA A 284 -9.42 -1.08 38.80
CA ALA A 284 -10.51 -1.79 38.15
C ALA A 284 -11.51 -0.84 37.48
N GLU A 285 -11.85 0.27 38.14
CA GLU A 285 -12.74 1.30 37.58
C GLU A 285 -12.08 2.00 36.38
N PHE A 286 -10.79 2.30 36.45
CA PHE A 286 -10.02 2.86 35.34
C PHE A 286 -9.97 1.89 34.15
N ASP A 287 -9.65 0.61 34.37
CA ASP A 287 -9.58 -0.42 33.33
C ASP A 287 -10.95 -0.65 32.68
N LYS A 288 -12.04 -0.60 33.45
CA LYS A 288 -13.43 -0.66 32.95
C LYS A 288 -13.73 0.51 32.02
N LEU A 289 -13.37 1.75 32.40
CA LEU A 289 -13.56 2.91 31.55
C LEU A 289 -12.68 2.85 30.30
N SER A 290 -11.41 2.44 30.42
CA SER A 290 -10.49 2.22 29.30
C SER A 290 -11.07 1.22 28.29
N ALA A 291 -11.66 0.11 28.75
CA ALA A 291 -12.33 -0.86 27.88
C ALA A 291 -13.58 -0.27 27.22
N ALA A 292 -14.38 0.50 27.95
CA ALA A 292 -15.61 1.11 27.45
C ALA A 292 -15.37 2.22 26.43
N THR A 293 -14.31 3.02 26.61
CA THR A 293 -13.92 4.08 25.65
C THR A 293 -13.16 3.55 24.45
N GLY A 294 -12.60 2.34 24.53
CA GLY A 294 -11.79 1.73 23.48
C GLY A 294 -10.34 2.25 23.43
N PHE A 295 -9.89 3.06 24.41
CA PHE A 295 -8.56 3.62 24.45
C PHE A 295 -7.66 2.97 25.51
N THR A 296 -6.36 2.94 25.20
CA THR A 296 -5.29 2.73 26.19
C THR A 296 -4.69 4.09 26.49
N PHE A 297 -4.81 4.56 27.74
CA PHE A 297 -4.34 5.89 28.09
C PHE A 297 -2.84 6.06 27.85
N SER A 298 -2.50 7.17 27.19
CA SER A 298 -1.13 7.63 26.98
C SER A 298 -1.11 9.15 27.15
N GLU A 299 -0.45 9.65 28.15
CA GLU A 299 -0.42 11.09 28.48
C GLU A 299 0.02 11.96 27.29
N SER A 300 1.02 11.51 26.56
CA SER A 300 1.58 12.19 25.40
C SER A 300 1.01 11.65 24.08
N GLY A 301 -0.09 10.90 24.09
CA GLY A 301 -0.66 10.29 22.88
C GLY A 301 -1.32 11.32 21.97
N LEU A 302 -1.36 11.01 20.67
CA LEU A 302 -1.86 11.88 19.61
C LEU A 302 -3.30 12.37 19.86
N VAL A 303 -4.19 11.48 20.30
CA VAL A 303 -5.61 11.80 20.49
C VAL A 303 -5.86 12.79 21.64
N TRP A 304 -4.91 12.91 22.59
CA TRP A 304 -4.97 13.83 23.73
C TRP A 304 -4.35 15.21 23.46
N ASP A 305 -3.73 15.41 22.29
CA ASP A 305 -3.14 16.69 21.93
C ASP A 305 -4.22 17.67 21.45
N VAL A 306 -4.58 18.62 22.31
CA VAL A 306 -5.65 19.59 22.03
C VAL A 306 -5.29 20.56 20.91
N ASP A 307 -3.99 20.91 20.78
CA ASP A 307 -3.52 21.86 19.76
C ASP A 307 -3.62 21.25 18.35
N LEU A 308 -3.52 19.93 18.23
CA LEU A 308 -3.63 19.24 16.95
C LEU A 308 -5.08 18.93 16.52
N ARG A 309 -6.09 19.09 17.37
CA ARG A 309 -7.50 18.71 17.09
C ARG A 309 -8.09 19.43 15.86
N ARG A 310 -7.53 20.57 15.48
CA ARG A 310 -7.91 21.27 14.24
C ARG A 310 -7.59 20.46 13.00
N TRP A 311 -6.45 19.76 12.98
CA TRP A 311 -5.93 19.03 11.82
C TRP A 311 -6.06 17.51 11.94
N VAL A 312 -6.07 16.99 13.17
CA VAL A 312 -6.14 15.55 13.47
C VAL A 312 -7.55 15.21 13.93
N ARG A 313 -8.34 14.68 13.01
CA ARG A 313 -9.76 14.40 13.15
C ARG A 313 -10.02 12.89 12.99
N PRO A 314 -9.92 12.10 14.08
CA PRO A 314 -9.91 10.64 14.00
C PRO A 314 -11.11 10.02 13.28
N ALA A 315 -12.34 10.52 13.54
CA ALA A 315 -13.55 9.98 12.93
C ALA A 315 -13.54 10.07 11.39
N ASP A 316 -12.95 11.14 10.86
CA ASP A 316 -12.93 11.41 9.43
C ASP A 316 -11.68 10.82 8.73
N GLN A 317 -10.56 10.73 9.46
CA GLN A 317 -9.24 10.47 8.86
C GLN A 317 -8.72 9.05 9.08
N ILE A 318 -9.30 8.28 10.00
CA ILE A 318 -8.97 6.86 10.16
C ILE A 318 -9.42 6.11 8.92
N THR A 319 -8.51 5.31 8.37
CA THR A 319 -8.77 4.45 7.21
C THR A 319 -8.31 3.03 7.52
N PHE A 320 -9.16 2.06 7.26
CA PHE A 320 -8.80 0.65 7.36
C PHE A 320 -8.19 0.21 6.03
N ASP A 321 -6.89 -0.05 6.04
CA ASP A 321 -6.16 -0.40 4.82
C ASP A 321 -6.73 -1.63 4.11
N SER A 322 -7.10 -1.46 2.85
CA SER A 322 -7.69 -2.53 2.04
C SER A 322 -6.71 -3.67 1.75
N MET A 323 -5.40 -3.43 1.67
CA MET A 323 -4.41 -4.49 1.47
C MET A 323 -4.40 -5.46 2.65
N HIS A 324 -4.32 -4.94 3.89
CA HIS A 324 -4.33 -5.78 5.09
C HIS A 324 -5.74 -6.28 5.45
N ASN A 325 -6.78 -5.52 5.13
CA ASN A 325 -8.14 -5.96 5.43
C ASN A 325 -8.60 -7.10 4.52
N LEU A 326 -8.26 -7.02 3.23
CA LEU A 326 -8.69 -8.02 2.24
C LEU A 326 -7.66 -9.11 1.98
N TYR A 327 -6.37 -8.76 1.80
CA TYR A 327 -5.38 -9.68 1.22
C TYR A 327 -4.34 -10.19 2.22
N SER A 328 -3.66 -9.33 3.00
CA SER A 328 -2.58 -9.74 3.91
C SER A 328 -3.13 -10.13 5.29
N ASN A 329 -3.13 -11.42 5.62
CA ASN A 329 -3.85 -11.95 6.79
C ASN A 329 -5.30 -11.43 6.83
N GLY A 330 -5.87 -11.17 5.64
CA GLY A 330 -7.14 -10.53 5.42
C GLY A 330 -8.29 -11.51 5.19
N LEU A 331 -9.43 -10.95 4.78
CA LEU A 331 -10.66 -11.70 4.56
C LEU A 331 -10.49 -12.79 3.49
N CYS A 332 -9.69 -12.54 2.43
CA CYS A 332 -9.44 -13.54 1.40
C CYS A 332 -8.71 -14.77 1.95
N GLN A 333 -7.67 -14.58 2.78
CA GLN A 333 -6.98 -15.72 3.39
C GLN A 333 -7.86 -16.46 4.40
N PHE A 334 -8.66 -15.70 5.14
CA PHE A 334 -9.60 -16.27 6.09
C PHE A 334 -10.65 -17.14 5.39
N GLU A 335 -11.28 -16.62 4.33
CA GLU A 335 -12.24 -17.34 3.51
C GLU A 335 -11.62 -18.59 2.86
N CYS A 336 -10.40 -18.47 2.31
CA CYS A 336 -9.66 -19.64 1.79
C CYS A 336 -9.43 -20.70 2.87
N SER A 337 -9.15 -20.30 4.12
CA SER A 337 -8.97 -21.24 5.22
C SER A 337 -10.24 -22.04 5.52
N LEU A 338 -11.38 -21.37 5.58
CA LEU A 338 -12.69 -21.97 5.82
C LEU A 338 -13.09 -22.88 4.65
N LEU A 339 -12.95 -22.37 3.42
CA LEU A 339 -13.27 -23.10 2.18
C LEU A 339 -12.46 -24.40 2.07
N PHE A 340 -11.14 -24.33 2.20
CA PHE A 340 -10.30 -25.55 2.11
C PHE A 340 -10.55 -26.50 3.27
N GLY A 341 -10.83 -25.99 4.48
CA GLY A 341 -11.27 -26.83 5.60
C GLY A 341 -12.53 -27.64 5.24
N ARG A 342 -13.52 -26.98 4.62
CA ARG A 342 -14.73 -27.64 4.11
C ARG A 342 -14.43 -28.64 3.01
N LEU A 343 -13.62 -28.26 2.02
CA LEU A 343 -13.26 -29.12 0.90
C LEU A 343 -12.55 -30.40 1.37
N PHE A 344 -11.62 -30.29 2.31
CA PHE A 344 -10.95 -31.47 2.90
C PHE A 344 -11.93 -32.38 3.61
N SER A 345 -12.94 -31.85 4.30
CA SER A 345 -13.99 -32.67 4.93
C SER A 345 -14.87 -33.41 3.91
N LEU A 346 -14.88 -32.95 2.66
CA LEU A 346 -15.59 -33.61 1.54
C LEU A 346 -14.70 -34.58 0.73
N GLY A 347 -13.44 -34.78 1.13
CA GLY A 347 -12.50 -35.64 0.43
C GLY A 347 -11.78 -35.00 -0.76
N PHE A 348 -11.71 -33.64 -0.80
CA PHE A 348 -10.98 -32.94 -1.85
C PHE A 348 -9.47 -33.16 -1.71
N GLU A 349 -8.82 -33.42 -2.86
CA GLU A 349 -7.37 -33.55 -2.95
C GLU A 349 -6.74 -32.25 -3.46
N PHE A 350 -5.83 -31.67 -2.69
CA PHE A 350 -5.18 -30.39 -3.02
C PHE A 350 -4.34 -30.48 -4.31
N ASP A 351 -3.95 -31.68 -4.71
CA ASP A 351 -3.23 -31.95 -5.95
C ASP A 351 -4.04 -31.65 -7.21
N ASP A 352 -5.38 -31.74 -7.14
CA ASP A 352 -6.26 -31.30 -8.23
C ASP A 352 -6.07 -29.79 -8.50
N PHE A 353 -5.98 -28.99 -7.45
CA PHE A 353 -5.74 -27.55 -7.58
C PHE A 353 -4.33 -27.24 -8.10
N ARG A 354 -3.32 -27.95 -7.60
CA ARG A 354 -1.94 -27.83 -8.09
C ARG A 354 -1.83 -28.16 -9.58
N THR A 355 -2.45 -29.25 -10.00
CA THR A 355 -2.51 -29.68 -11.41
C THR A 355 -3.22 -28.65 -12.26
N PHE A 356 -4.32 -28.08 -11.78
CA PHE A 356 -5.06 -27.04 -12.46
C PHE A 356 -4.20 -25.79 -12.70
N ILE A 357 -3.53 -25.26 -11.67
CA ILE A 357 -2.62 -24.10 -11.78
C ILE A 357 -1.50 -24.38 -12.80
N ASN A 358 -0.88 -25.57 -12.73
CA ASN A 358 0.26 -25.88 -13.58
C ASN A 358 -0.12 -26.11 -15.05
N SER A 359 -1.33 -26.58 -15.33
CA SER A 359 -1.69 -27.06 -16.67
C SER A 359 -2.43 -26.04 -17.53
N ARG A 360 -3.09 -25.03 -16.95
CA ARG A 360 -4.10 -24.24 -17.69
C ARG A 360 -3.85 -22.75 -17.75
N PHE A 361 -3.04 -22.17 -16.88
CA PHE A 361 -2.97 -20.71 -16.81
C PHE A 361 -1.73 -20.13 -17.48
N ASN A 362 -1.96 -19.15 -18.35
CA ASN A 362 -0.93 -18.22 -18.75
C ASN A 362 -0.94 -17.06 -17.74
N ILE A 363 0.17 -16.90 -17.03
CA ILE A 363 0.34 -15.86 -16.03
C ILE A 363 1.34 -14.87 -16.58
N CYS A 364 1.06 -13.58 -16.40
CA CYS A 364 1.95 -12.52 -16.80
C CYS A 364 3.38 -12.76 -16.25
N ARG A 365 4.35 -12.91 -17.15
CA ARG A 365 5.73 -13.27 -16.79
C ARG A 365 6.48 -12.11 -16.16
N THR A 366 6.15 -10.90 -16.58
CA THR A 366 6.80 -9.65 -16.16
C THR A 366 6.72 -9.41 -14.66
N LEU A 367 5.62 -9.79 -14.05
CA LEU A 367 5.40 -9.59 -12.63
C LEU A 367 6.01 -10.71 -11.75
N GLY A 368 6.70 -11.70 -12.34
CA GLY A 368 7.23 -12.85 -11.60
C GLY A 368 6.15 -13.73 -10.93
N LEU A 369 4.90 -13.55 -11.33
CA LEU A 369 3.72 -14.02 -10.61
C LEU A 369 3.51 -15.52 -10.71
N ARG A 370 4.00 -16.15 -11.79
CA ARG A 370 3.87 -17.60 -11.96
C ARG A 370 4.54 -18.37 -10.82
N SER A 371 5.73 -17.95 -10.40
CA SER A 371 6.44 -18.58 -9.29
C SER A 371 5.70 -18.40 -7.96
N HIS A 372 5.07 -17.24 -7.75
CA HIS A 372 4.26 -16.95 -6.57
C HIS A 372 3.00 -17.83 -6.53
N LEU A 373 2.27 -17.94 -7.65
CA LEU A 373 1.05 -18.73 -7.72
C LEU A 373 1.32 -20.22 -7.51
N VAL A 374 2.37 -20.76 -8.15
CA VAL A 374 2.85 -22.14 -7.94
C VAL A 374 3.30 -22.33 -6.49
N GLY A 375 3.94 -21.32 -5.90
CA GLY A 375 4.30 -21.29 -4.48
C GLY A 375 3.09 -21.42 -3.55
N CYS A 376 1.96 -20.79 -3.88
CA CYS A 376 0.71 -20.90 -3.11
C CYS A 376 0.17 -22.35 -3.07
N ALA A 377 0.34 -23.10 -4.14
CA ALA A 377 -0.06 -24.51 -4.24
C ALA A 377 1.05 -25.51 -3.81
N SER A 378 2.11 -25.04 -3.15
CA SER A 378 3.23 -25.91 -2.75
C SER A 378 2.84 -26.91 -1.65
N GLN A 379 3.53 -28.07 -1.62
CA GLN A 379 3.33 -29.08 -0.58
C GLN A 379 3.53 -28.53 0.83
N LYS A 380 4.51 -27.64 1.01
CA LYS A 380 4.77 -26.98 2.30
C LYS A 380 3.56 -26.20 2.80
N ARG A 381 2.90 -25.43 1.93
CA ARG A 381 1.70 -24.65 2.30
C ARG A 381 0.49 -25.55 2.51
N GLN A 382 0.33 -26.59 1.73
CA GLN A 382 -0.70 -27.61 1.95
C GLN A 382 -0.54 -28.26 3.33
N ASN A 383 0.68 -28.69 3.70
CA ASN A 383 0.94 -29.28 5.00
C ASN A 383 0.64 -28.29 6.14
N HIS A 384 1.03 -27.03 5.98
CA HIS A 384 0.70 -25.99 6.95
C HIS A 384 -0.82 -25.79 7.07
N LEU A 385 -1.54 -25.71 5.95
CA LEU A 385 -2.99 -25.58 5.96
C LEU A 385 -3.67 -26.78 6.65
N LYS A 386 -3.26 -28.02 6.37
CA LYS A 386 -3.78 -29.23 7.04
C LYS A 386 -3.49 -29.25 8.54
N SER A 387 -2.33 -28.78 8.97
CA SER A 387 -1.92 -28.81 10.39
C SER A 387 -2.46 -27.63 11.21
N SER A 388 -2.53 -26.43 10.65
CA SER A 388 -2.93 -25.21 11.36
C SER A 388 -4.36 -24.76 11.06
N GLY A 389 -5.00 -25.32 10.03
CA GLY A 389 -6.29 -24.83 9.53
C GLY A 389 -6.22 -23.44 8.87
N THR A 390 -5.00 -22.90 8.65
CA THR A 390 -4.82 -21.53 8.17
C THR A 390 -4.14 -21.51 6.81
N PHE A 391 -4.79 -20.88 5.83
CA PHE A 391 -4.20 -20.62 4.53
C PHE A 391 -3.28 -19.38 4.61
N VAL A 392 -2.02 -19.52 4.24
CA VAL A 392 -1.01 -18.44 4.35
C VAL A 392 -0.43 -18.10 2.99
N CYS A 393 -0.52 -16.83 2.62
CA CYS A 393 0.17 -16.26 1.47
C CYS A 393 0.40 -14.74 1.71
N ASN A 394 1.24 -14.10 0.90
CA ASN A 394 1.36 -12.63 0.97
C ASN A 394 0.22 -11.94 0.19
N ALA A 395 0.08 -10.62 0.36
CA ALA A 395 -0.99 -9.85 -0.26
C ALA A 395 -0.98 -9.92 -1.80
N SER A 396 0.20 -9.83 -2.41
CA SER A 396 0.35 -9.92 -3.87
C SER A 396 0.01 -11.31 -4.40
N GLU A 397 0.41 -12.36 -3.68
CA GLU A 397 0.01 -13.74 -4.00
C GLU A 397 -1.51 -13.90 -3.93
N MET A 398 -2.16 -13.38 -2.87
CA MET A 398 -3.61 -13.50 -2.72
C MET A 398 -4.39 -12.72 -3.78
N LEU A 399 -3.90 -11.54 -4.14
CA LEU A 399 -4.50 -10.74 -5.22
C LEU A 399 -4.62 -11.54 -6.52
N LEU A 400 -3.59 -12.34 -6.83
CA LEU A 400 -3.54 -13.18 -8.02
C LEU A 400 -4.26 -14.52 -7.86
N LEU A 401 -4.14 -15.12 -6.67
CA LEU A 401 -4.70 -16.43 -6.40
C LEU A 401 -6.23 -16.40 -6.41
N ARG A 402 -6.84 -15.35 -5.91
CA ARG A 402 -8.28 -15.21 -5.77
C ARG A 402 -9.06 -15.50 -7.07
N PRO A 403 -8.79 -14.82 -8.19
CA PRO A 403 -9.52 -15.09 -9.43
C PRO A 403 -9.25 -16.49 -10.00
N VAL A 404 -8.04 -17.02 -9.82
CA VAL A 404 -7.69 -18.39 -10.23
C VAL A 404 -8.45 -19.43 -9.42
N LEU A 405 -8.48 -19.24 -8.10
CA LEU A 405 -9.20 -20.14 -7.19
C LEU A 405 -10.70 -20.09 -7.47
N LEU A 406 -11.28 -18.90 -7.64
CA LEU A 406 -12.69 -18.77 -7.98
C LEU A 406 -13.04 -19.52 -9.26
N HIS A 407 -12.23 -19.34 -10.31
CA HIS A 407 -12.44 -20.05 -11.57
C HIS A 407 -12.32 -21.58 -11.41
N PHE A 408 -11.35 -22.04 -10.61
CA PHE A 408 -11.21 -23.46 -10.28
C PHE A 408 -12.44 -24.00 -9.54
N LEU A 409 -12.96 -23.27 -8.56
CA LEU A 409 -14.17 -23.66 -7.82
C LEU A 409 -15.38 -23.78 -8.76
N GLN A 410 -15.57 -22.82 -9.64
CA GLN A 410 -16.68 -22.77 -10.58
C GLN A 410 -16.60 -23.83 -11.71
N ARG A 411 -15.41 -24.23 -12.12
CA ARG A 411 -15.23 -25.12 -13.28
C ARG A 411 -14.88 -26.55 -12.95
N VAL A 412 -14.38 -26.80 -11.75
CA VAL A 412 -13.91 -28.14 -11.38
C VAL A 412 -14.56 -28.63 -10.09
N VAL A 413 -14.52 -27.82 -9.02
CA VAL A 413 -14.90 -28.28 -7.69
C VAL A 413 -16.41 -28.45 -7.54
N GLN A 414 -17.21 -27.47 -7.97
CA GLN A 414 -18.67 -27.52 -7.83
C GLN A 414 -19.33 -28.66 -8.62
N ILE A 415 -18.65 -29.23 -9.62
CA ILE A 415 -19.14 -30.39 -10.38
C ILE A 415 -19.00 -31.66 -9.54
N LYS A 416 -17.99 -31.73 -8.66
CA LYS A 416 -17.66 -32.92 -7.86
C LYS A 416 -18.24 -32.85 -6.45
N PHE A 417 -18.41 -31.65 -5.89
CA PHE A 417 -18.75 -31.44 -4.49
C PHE A 417 -19.88 -30.40 -4.34
N ASP A 418 -20.79 -30.63 -3.40
CA ASP A 418 -21.81 -29.63 -3.03
C ASP A 418 -21.23 -28.56 -2.11
N ILE A 419 -20.83 -27.45 -2.74
CA ILE A 419 -20.23 -26.27 -2.08
C ILE A 419 -20.97 -24.98 -2.44
N LYS A 420 -22.27 -25.07 -2.73
CA LYS A 420 -23.05 -23.91 -3.24
C LYS A 420 -22.98 -22.71 -2.32
N LYS A 421 -23.02 -22.91 -1.00
CA LYS A 421 -22.98 -21.83 0.00
C LYS A 421 -21.59 -21.22 0.09
N GLU A 422 -20.56 -22.06 0.16
CA GLU A 422 -19.16 -21.64 0.22
C GLU A 422 -18.73 -20.92 -1.08
N LEU A 423 -19.18 -21.43 -2.24
CA LEU A 423 -18.95 -20.78 -3.53
C LEU A 423 -19.62 -19.41 -3.59
N ALA A 424 -20.88 -19.27 -3.18
CA ALA A 424 -21.57 -17.99 -3.13
C ALA A 424 -20.90 -16.99 -2.20
N SER A 425 -20.34 -17.43 -1.07
CA SER A 425 -19.53 -16.59 -0.17
C SER A 425 -18.26 -16.11 -0.86
N PHE A 426 -17.54 -17.02 -1.53
CA PHE A 426 -16.30 -16.69 -2.22
C PHE A 426 -16.52 -15.78 -3.44
N GLU A 427 -17.64 -15.94 -4.16
CA GLU A 427 -18.06 -15.04 -5.24
C GLU A 427 -18.31 -13.63 -4.71
N ALA A 428 -19.07 -13.49 -3.63
CA ALA A 428 -19.34 -12.19 -3.01
C ALA A 428 -18.06 -11.52 -2.47
N LEU A 429 -17.10 -12.30 -1.95
CA LEU A 429 -15.79 -11.80 -1.59
C LEU A 429 -15.04 -11.26 -2.83
N SER A 430 -15.12 -11.98 -3.93
CA SER A 430 -14.49 -11.56 -5.18
C SER A 430 -15.11 -10.28 -5.72
N ASP A 431 -16.44 -10.14 -5.67
CA ASP A 431 -17.14 -8.91 -6.05
C ASP A 431 -16.72 -7.72 -5.19
N MET A 432 -16.58 -7.93 -3.87
CA MET A 432 -16.09 -6.91 -2.95
C MET A 432 -14.66 -6.48 -3.29
N CYS A 433 -13.77 -7.42 -3.60
CA CYS A 433 -12.40 -7.11 -4.01
C CYS A 433 -12.34 -6.34 -5.33
N MET A 434 -13.20 -6.67 -6.29
CA MET A 434 -13.35 -5.97 -7.57
C MET A 434 -13.84 -4.53 -7.36
N ALA A 435 -14.87 -4.36 -6.51
CA ALA A 435 -15.38 -3.05 -6.15
C ALA A 435 -14.30 -2.21 -5.44
N ALA A 436 -13.50 -2.81 -4.53
CA ALA A 436 -12.37 -2.15 -3.88
C ALA A 436 -11.33 -1.64 -4.88
N PHE A 437 -10.97 -2.48 -5.85
CA PHE A 437 -10.04 -2.12 -6.93
C PHE A 437 -10.60 -0.98 -7.79
N SER A 438 -11.90 -1.03 -8.13
CA SER A 438 -12.57 0.05 -8.87
C SER A 438 -12.53 1.37 -8.10
N VAL A 439 -12.81 1.37 -6.79
CA VAL A 439 -12.72 2.57 -5.93
C VAL A 439 -11.30 3.12 -5.92
N LYS A 440 -10.29 2.27 -5.79
CA LYS A 440 -8.88 2.69 -5.81
C LYS A 440 -8.53 3.40 -7.11
N ARG A 441 -8.99 2.89 -8.24
CA ARG A 441 -8.69 3.41 -9.57
C ARG A 441 -9.44 4.70 -9.90
N THR A 442 -10.75 4.72 -9.62
CA THR A 442 -11.65 5.82 -10.04
C THR A 442 -11.89 6.87 -8.95
N ARG A 443 -11.51 6.58 -7.70
CA ARG A 443 -11.83 7.37 -6.51
C ARG A 443 -13.34 7.55 -6.29
N SER A 444 -14.14 6.64 -6.86
CA SER A 444 -15.60 6.65 -6.80
C SER A 444 -16.15 5.23 -6.66
N GLY A 445 -17.46 5.07 -6.41
CA GLY A 445 -18.10 3.76 -6.28
C GLY A 445 -18.10 3.18 -4.86
N GLN A 446 -17.86 3.98 -3.83
CA GLN A 446 -17.83 3.55 -2.43
C GLN A 446 -19.13 2.87 -1.98
N ALA A 447 -20.29 3.36 -2.43
CA ALA A 447 -21.58 2.75 -2.11
C ALA A 447 -21.70 1.33 -2.69
N HIS A 448 -21.20 1.12 -3.91
CA HIS A 448 -21.17 -0.22 -4.52
C HIS A 448 -20.23 -1.16 -3.74
N TYR A 449 -19.04 -0.69 -3.36
CA TYR A 449 -18.13 -1.45 -2.51
C TYR A 449 -18.80 -1.86 -1.18
N GLN A 450 -19.48 -0.93 -0.51
CA GLN A 450 -20.18 -1.20 0.74
C GLN A 450 -21.29 -2.25 0.56
N ALA A 451 -22.07 -2.16 -0.53
CA ALA A 451 -23.11 -3.15 -0.85
C ALA A 451 -22.50 -4.55 -1.04
N CYS A 452 -21.38 -4.67 -1.77
CA CYS A 452 -20.64 -5.93 -1.91
C CYS A 452 -20.12 -6.45 -0.56
N ALA A 453 -19.59 -5.57 0.30
CA ALA A 453 -19.11 -5.95 1.62
C ALA A 453 -20.23 -6.47 2.53
N VAL A 454 -21.40 -5.83 2.53
CA VAL A 454 -22.59 -6.30 3.25
C VAL A 454 -23.02 -7.69 2.75
N GLN A 455 -23.07 -7.86 1.43
CA GLN A 455 -23.45 -9.13 0.82
C GLN A 455 -22.46 -10.24 1.19
N TYR A 456 -21.16 -9.96 1.12
CA TYR A 456 -20.12 -10.90 1.54
C TYR A 456 -20.29 -11.30 3.02
N CYS A 457 -20.39 -10.33 3.93
CA CYS A 457 -20.58 -10.61 5.36
C CYS A 457 -21.82 -11.49 5.62
N ARG A 458 -22.91 -11.25 4.88
CA ARG A 458 -24.13 -12.06 4.99
C ARG A 458 -23.91 -13.50 4.51
N LEU A 459 -23.30 -13.67 3.34
CA LEU A 459 -23.10 -14.99 2.73
C LEU A 459 -22.04 -15.82 3.45
N THR A 460 -21.00 -15.20 3.99
CA THR A 460 -20.01 -15.88 4.84
C THR A 460 -20.65 -16.53 6.06
N LYS A 461 -21.59 -15.84 6.73
CA LYS A 461 -22.35 -16.43 7.84
C LYS A 461 -23.23 -17.60 7.41
N VAL A 462 -23.88 -17.48 6.24
CA VAL A 462 -24.69 -18.58 5.69
C VAL A 462 -23.85 -19.80 5.35
N ALA A 463 -22.62 -19.61 4.87
CA ALA A 463 -21.71 -20.67 4.47
C ALA A 463 -21.00 -21.31 5.67
N HIS A 464 -20.53 -20.50 6.62
CA HIS A 464 -19.58 -20.93 7.64
C HIS A 464 -20.08 -20.76 9.08
N GLY A 465 -21.29 -20.21 9.26
CA GLY A 465 -21.91 -20.00 10.57
C GLY A 465 -21.66 -18.60 11.16
N GLU A 466 -22.46 -18.24 12.16
CA GLU A 466 -22.44 -16.90 12.78
C GLU A 466 -21.12 -16.58 13.51
N ASP A 467 -20.42 -17.56 14.00
CA ASP A 467 -19.18 -17.39 14.77
C ASP A 467 -17.93 -17.22 13.90
N CYS A 468 -18.04 -17.33 12.55
CA CYS A 468 -16.92 -17.13 11.65
C CYS A 468 -16.47 -15.67 11.49
N THR A 469 -17.20 -14.71 12.07
CA THR A 469 -16.93 -13.29 11.90
C THR A 469 -15.65 -12.83 12.61
N LYS A 470 -14.82 -12.06 11.91
CA LYS A 470 -13.62 -11.39 12.43
C LYS A 470 -13.80 -9.87 12.39
N ALA A 471 -13.01 -9.13 13.17
CA ALA A 471 -13.06 -7.65 13.16
C ALA A 471 -12.88 -7.05 11.75
N LYS A 472 -12.15 -7.72 10.87
CA LYS A 472 -11.94 -7.30 9.49
C LYS A 472 -13.23 -7.31 8.64
N HIS A 473 -14.22 -8.13 8.97
CA HIS A 473 -15.54 -8.07 8.33
C HIS A 473 -16.21 -6.72 8.63
N HIS A 474 -16.20 -6.31 9.92
CA HIS A 474 -16.74 -5.00 10.28
C HIS A 474 -15.95 -3.85 9.62
N PHE A 475 -14.63 -3.93 9.57
CA PHE A 475 -13.81 -2.89 8.94
C PHE A 475 -14.08 -2.77 7.43
N ALA A 476 -14.42 -3.85 6.74
CA ALA A 476 -14.80 -3.83 5.34
C ALA A 476 -16.15 -3.13 5.07
N LEU A 477 -17.01 -2.98 6.08
CA LEU A 477 -18.29 -2.28 5.92
C LEU A 477 -18.16 -0.76 5.85
N HIS A 478 -17.00 -0.19 6.23
CA HIS A 478 -16.72 1.23 6.07
C HIS A 478 -16.33 1.52 4.61
N ALA A 479 -16.97 2.51 3.99
CA ALA A 479 -16.80 2.77 2.57
C ALA A 479 -16.25 4.15 2.21
N GLU A 480 -16.09 5.06 3.18
CA GLU A 480 -15.88 6.48 2.89
C GLU A 480 -14.51 6.78 2.24
N ASN A 481 -13.42 6.39 2.89
CA ASN A 481 -12.07 6.60 2.40
C ASN A 481 -11.32 5.29 2.15
N GLU A 482 -11.93 4.18 2.59
CA GLU A 482 -11.39 2.84 2.42
C GLU A 482 -11.29 2.50 0.93
N CYS A 483 -10.29 1.73 0.58
CA CYS A 483 -9.96 1.33 -0.80
C CYS A 483 -9.47 2.45 -1.73
N SER A 484 -9.58 3.73 -1.39
CA SER A 484 -8.98 4.80 -2.23
C SER A 484 -7.46 4.77 -2.24
N PHE A 485 -6.85 4.30 -1.16
CA PHE A 485 -5.43 4.04 -0.99
C PHE A 485 -5.22 2.72 -0.27
N ASP A 486 -4.04 2.13 -0.44
CA ASP A 486 -3.61 0.95 0.27
C ASP A 486 -2.12 0.99 0.63
N CYS A 487 -1.70 0.09 1.50
CA CYS A 487 -0.33 0.00 1.98
C CYS A 487 0.66 -0.61 0.97
N PHE A 488 0.25 -1.06 -0.23
CA PHE A 488 1.19 -1.69 -1.18
C PHE A 488 2.39 -0.81 -1.55
N ALA A 489 2.18 0.50 -1.76
CA ALA A 489 3.27 1.42 -2.07
C ALA A 489 4.17 1.65 -0.85
N GLY A 490 3.58 1.80 0.35
CA GLY A 490 4.29 1.92 1.61
C GLY A 490 5.13 0.68 1.92
N GLU A 491 4.56 -0.51 1.75
CA GLU A 491 5.27 -1.78 1.93
C GLU A 491 6.47 -1.91 0.98
N ARG A 492 6.32 -1.53 -0.29
CA ARG A 492 7.47 -1.48 -1.21
C ARG A 492 8.53 -0.48 -0.77
N LYS A 493 8.12 0.69 -0.25
CA LYS A 493 9.05 1.67 0.31
C LYS A 493 9.75 1.13 1.56
N ASN A 494 9.05 0.37 2.40
CA ASN A 494 9.65 -0.35 3.53
C ASN A 494 10.72 -1.35 3.10
N GLN A 495 10.58 -2.02 1.93
CA GLN A 495 11.63 -2.90 1.39
C GLN A 495 12.91 -2.11 1.06
N LEU A 496 12.78 -0.91 0.49
CA LEU A 496 13.93 -0.01 0.29
C LEU A 496 14.61 0.33 1.62
N LEU A 497 13.81 0.72 2.65
CA LEU A 497 14.37 1.03 3.97
C LEU A 497 15.00 -0.19 4.64
N LYS A 498 14.44 -1.39 4.48
CA LYS A 498 15.06 -2.65 4.95
C LYS A 498 16.44 -2.84 4.35
N ALA A 499 16.57 -2.67 3.03
CA ALA A 499 17.85 -2.79 2.34
C ALA A 499 18.86 -1.74 2.84
N VAL A 500 18.44 -0.49 3.00
CA VAL A 500 19.27 0.59 3.55
C VAL A 500 19.70 0.30 4.99
N ALA A 501 18.78 -0.17 5.84
CA ALA A 501 19.01 -0.42 7.25
C ALA A 501 19.93 -1.61 7.51
N GLN A 502 19.91 -2.65 6.65
CA GLN A 502 20.81 -3.80 6.75
C GLN A 502 22.29 -3.41 6.69
N HIS A 503 22.62 -2.34 5.97
CA HIS A 503 23.97 -1.82 5.85
C HIS A 503 24.34 -0.81 6.95
N ASN A 504 23.37 -0.40 7.79
CA ASN A 504 23.55 0.56 8.88
C ASN A 504 23.16 -0.06 10.23
N ARG A 505 23.70 -1.23 10.54
CA ARG A 505 23.28 -2.03 11.69
C ARG A 505 23.61 -1.40 13.05
N ARG A 506 24.69 -0.62 13.16
CA ARG A 506 25.16 -0.04 14.42
C ARG A 506 25.70 1.38 14.21
N GLY A 507 25.36 2.31 15.08
CA GLY A 507 25.86 3.68 15.08
C GLY A 507 24.92 4.64 15.82
N ALA A 508 25.47 5.63 16.49
CA ALA A 508 24.73 6.63 17.28
C ALA A 508 23.75 7.47 16.42
N ARG A 509 23.97 7.55 15.10
CA ARG A 509 23.14 8.31 14.15
C ARG A 509 22.50 7.39 13.10
N ARG A 510 21.97 6.24 13.53
CA ARG A 510 21.38 5.25 12.63
C ARG A 510 20.18 5.80 11.85
N GLU A 511 19.26 6.45 12.53
CA GLU A 511 18.05 7.04 11.96
C GLU A 511 18.41 8.08 10.90
N PHE A 512 19.33 8.99 11.22
CA PHE A 512 19.91 9.95 10.28
C PHE A 512 20.45 9.26 9.01
N SER A 513 21.25 8.20 9.20
CA SER A 513 21.85 7.48 8.06
C SER A 513 20.82 6.78 7.18
N ILE A 514 19.75 6.23 7.77
CA ILE A 514 18.65 5.60 7.03
C ILE A 514 17.90 6.66 6.23
N LEU A 515 17.51 7.78 6.85
CA LEU A 515 16.74 8.84 6.21
C LEU A 515 17.51 9.50 5.06
N THR A 516 18.74 9.94 5.28
CA THR A 516 19.54 10.61 4.24
C THR A 516 19.82 9.69 3.06
N ARG A 517 20.01 8.39 3.32
CA ARG A 517 20.23 7.41 2.24
C ARG A 517 18.94 7.11 1.48
N ALA A 518 17.80 7.01 2.18
CA ALA A 518 16.50 6.80 1.55
C ALA A 518 16.14 7.98 0.63
N VAL A 519 16.35 9.21 1.08
CA VAL A 519 16.15 10.42 0.26
C VAL A 519 17.11 10.43 -0.93
N GLY A 520 18.39 10.09 -0.72
CA GLY A 520 19.36 10.00 -1.82
C GLY A 520 18.95 8.98 -2.89
N CYS A 521 18.50 7.79 -2.49
CA CYS A 521 18.00 6.79 -3.44
C CYS A 521 16.74 7.28 -4.19
N GLN A 522 15.84 7.98 -3.49
CA GLN A 522 14.63 8.53 -4.09
C GLN A 522 14.94 9.62 -5.10
N LEU A 523 15.85 10.54 -4.80
CA LEU A 523 16.31 11.57 -5.75
C LEU A 523 16.93 10.93 -6.99
N ASP A 524 17.78 9.94 -6.80
CA ASP A 524 18.43 9.21 -7.87
C ASP A 524 17.41 8.56 -8.83
N GLU A 525 16.38 7.91 -8.29
CA GLU A 525 15.26 7.35 -9.06
C GLU A 525 14.48 8.44 -9.82
N LEU A 526 14.21 9.58 -9.17
CA LEU A 526 13.50 10.71 -9.78
C LEU A 526 14.30 11.46 -10.84
N GLU A 527 15.61 11.61 -10.64
CA GLU A 527 16.51 12.27 -11.61
C GLU A 527 16.70 11.43 -12.88
N THR A 528 16.78 10.11 -12.76
CA THR A 528 16.85 9.24 -13.93
C THR A 528 15.55 9.23 -14.71
N CYS A 529 14.44 9.49 -14.06
CA CYS A 529 13.08 9.35 -14.60
C CYS A 529 12.79 7.99 -15.25
N GLU A 530 13.64 6.99 -15.05
CA GLU A 530 13.49 5.68 -15.70
C GLU A 530 12.19 4.99 -15.38
N ALA A 531 11.72 5.13 -14.11
CA ALA A 531 10.44 4.56 -13.65
C ALA A 531 9.19 5.30 -14.20
N PHE A 532 9.38 6.43 -14.91
CA PHE A 532 8.28 7.29 -15.38
C PHE A 532 8.30 7.53 -16.90
N ARG A 533 9.29 7.00 -17.59
CA ARG A 533 9.43 7.15 -19.06
C ARG A 533 9.21 5.83 -19.75
N ASP A 534 8.37 5.86 -20.77
CA ASP A 534 8.22 4.75 -21.70
C ASP A 534 9.55 4.51 -22.42
N ARG A 535 9.97 3.26 -22.52
CA ARG A 535 11.21 2.84 -23.19
C ARG A 535 11.20 1.38 -23.61
N LEU A 536 11.95 1.08 -24.64
CA LEU A 536 12.24 -0.31 -25.02
C LEU A 536 13.46 -0.85 -24.27
N HIS A 537 13.38 -2.11 -23.86
CA HIS A 537 14.53 -2.86 -23.35
C HIS A 537 15.14 -3.72 -24.47
N ALA A 538 16.49 -3.81 -24.52
CA ALA A 538 17.21 -4.68 -25.46
C ALA A 538 16.69 -4.57 -26.91
N HIS A 539 16.51 -3.35 -27.40
CA HIS A 539 15.96 -3.05 -28.72
C HIS A 539 16.98 -3.23 -29.86
N LYS A 540 16.45 -3.42 -31.05
CA LYS A 540 17.21 -3.37 -32.31
C LYS A 540 16.55 -2.38 -33.25
N GLU A 541 17.34 -1.64 -34.01
CA GLU A 541 16.81 -0.84 -35.09
C GLU A 541 16.37 -1.75 -36.24
N SER A 542 15.11 -1.64 -36.64
CA SER A 542 14.50 -2.41 -37.72
C SER A 542 14.61 -1.66 -39.05
N CYS A 543 14.39 -0.35 -39.03
CA CYS A 543 14.58 0.60 -40.11
C CYS A 543 14.81 1.98 -39.49
N PRO A 544 15.34 2.96 -40.25
CA PRO A 544 15.64 4.28 -39.69
C PRO A 544 14.45 4.88 -38.92
N GLY A 545 14.70 5.19 -37.65
CA GLY A 545 13.69 5.77 -36.75
C GLY A 545 12.68 4.79 -36.17
N ILE A 546 12.82 3.46 -36.34
CA ILE A 546 11.95 2.45 -35.73
C ILE A 546 12.80 1.43 -34.97
N LEU A 547 12.66 1.43 -33.65
CA LEU A 547 13.27 0.45 -32.78
C LEU A 547 12.27 -0.67 -32.45
N VAL A 548 12.74 -1.91 -32.36
CA VAL A 548 11.92 -3.09 -32.09
C VAL A 548 12.42 -3.81 -30.86
N SER A 549 11.52 -4.22 -29.96
CA SER A 549 11.84 -5.03 -28.80
C SER A 549 10.75 -6.04 -28.48
N LYS A 550 11.10 -7.05 -27.71
CA LYS A 550 10.16 -7.98 -27.05
C LYS A 550 9.83 -7.58 -25.64
N HIS A 551 10.41 -6.50 -25.13
CA HIS A 551 10.28 -6.03 -23.75
C HIS A 551 10.28 -4.51 -23.73
N ALA A 552 9.32 -3.91 -23.06
CA ALA A 552 9.18 -2.46 -22.93
C ALA A 552 8.70 -2.09 -21.53
N PHE A 553 9.16 -0.94 -21.03
CA PHE A 553 8.48 -0.22 -19.96
C PHE A 553 7.52 0.77 -20.61
N HIS A 554 6.22 0.61 -20.36
CA HIS A 554 5.17 1.42 -20.99
C HIS A 554 4.07 1.73 -19.97
N GLN A 555 3.71 3.00 -19.87
CA GLN A 555 2.68 3.51 -18.95
C GLN A 555 2.83 2.99 -17.50
N GLY A 556 4.04 3.03 -16.96
CA GLY A 556 4.32 2.61 -15.60
C GLY A 556 4.40 1.09 -15.37
N SER A 557 4.28 0.29 -16.43
CA SER A 557 4.30 -1.17 -16.36
C SER A 557 5.46 -1.74 -17.19
N ASP A 558 6.10 -2.76 -16.65
CA ASP A 558 7.14 -3.51 -17.33
C ASP A 558 6.47 -4.67 -18.07
N LEU A 559 6.44 -4.60 -19.40
CA LEU A 559 5.70 -5.50 -20.27
C LEU A 559 6.65 -6.30 -21.16
N GLN A 560 6.29 -7.55 -21.45
CA GLN A 560 7.06 -8.37 -22.40
C GLN A 560 6.13 -9.13 -23.34
N LYS A 561 6.77 -9.71 -24.38
CA LYS A 561 6.07 -10.59 -25.32
C LYS A 561 5.30 -11.69 -24.56
N ASP A 562 4.11 -11.97 -25.03
CA ASP A 562 3.12 -12.92 -24.52
C ASP A 562 2.42 -12.48 -23.21
N ASP A 563 2.68 -11.25 -22.72
CA ASP A 563 1.81 -10.66 -21.70
C ASP A 563 0.42 -10.34 -22.29
N VAL A 564 -0.57 -10.39 -21.43
CA VAL A 564 -1.96 -10.11 -21.77
C VAL A 564 -2.40 -8.84 -21.06
N ILE A 565 -2.93 -7.89 -21.84
CA ILE A 565 -3.47 -6.64 -21.30
C ILE A 565 -4.90 -6.46 -21.75
N ARG A 566 -5.68 -5.73 -20.96
CA ARG A 566 -7.01 -5.24 -21.33
C ARG A 566 -6.92 -3.76 -21.63
N ALA A 567 -7.22 -3.36 -22.84
CA ALA A 567 -7.27 -1.96 -23.20
C ALA A 567 -8.47 -1.26 -22.55
N SER A 568 -8.40 0.05 -22.40
CA SER A 568 -9.51 0.87 -21.87
C SER A 568 -10.77 0.80 -22.71
N THR A 569 -10.64 0.43 -23.97
CA THR A 569 -11.72 0.17 -24.93
C THR A 569 -12.40 -1.19 -24.74
N GLY A 570 -11.81 -2.06 -23.90
CA GLY A 570 -12.35 -3.37 -23.52
C GLY A 570 -11.77 -4.57 -24.24
N GLU A 571 -10.98 -4.35 -25.31
CA GLU A 571 -10.29 -5.44 -26.02
C GLU A 571 -9.22 -6.08 -25.15
N ILE A 572 -8.97 -7.35 -25.38
CA ILE A 572 -7.84 -8.09 -24.83
C ILE A 572 -6.73 -8.15 -25.88
N LEU A 573 -5.54 -7.78 -25.49
CA LEU A 573 -4.35 -7.76 -26.33
C LEU A 573 -3.34 -8.79 -25.81
N VAL A 574 -2.95 -9.73 -26.66
CA VAL A 574 -1.82 -10.63 -26.40
C VAL A 574 -0.61 -10.04 -27.08
N ILE A 575 0.36 -9.56 -26.30
CA ILE A 575 1.51 -8.81 -26.81
C ILE A 575 2.42 -9.72 -27.60
N ARG A 576 2.79 -9.30 -28.82
CA ARG A 576 3.76 -9.98 -29.69
C ARG A 576 5.11 -9.26 -29.73
N GLY A 577 5.11 -7.97 -29.46
CA GLY A 577 6.29 -7.14 -29.40
C GLY A 577 5.96 -5.67 -29.24
N PHE A 578 6.98 -4.84 -29.32
CA PHE A 578 6.88 -3.40 -29.17
C PHE A 578 7.70 -2.71 -30.24
N LEU A 579 7.20 -1.56 -30.71
CA LEU A 579 7.92 -0.63 -31.57
C LEU A 579 8.05 0.70 -30.84
N ASP A 580 9.19 1.35 -30.97
CA ASP A 580 9.34 2.77 -30.66
C ASP A 580 9.54 3.52 -31.96
N VAL A 581 8.57 4.37 -32.29
CA VAL A 581 8.48 5.05 -33.60
C VAL A 581 8.88 6.51 -33.40
N SER A 582 9.95 6.93 -34.06
CA SER A 582 10.37 8.33 -34.08
C SER A 582 9.30 9.20 -34.74
N PRO A 583 9.05 10.43 -34.22
CA PRO A 583 8.15 11.40 -34.85
C PRO A 583 8.47 11.68 -36.34
N ASP A 584 9.75 11.54 -36.72
CA ASP A 584 10.24 11.85 -38.06
C ASP A 584 9.90 10.80 -39.13
N VAL A 585 9.36 9.64 -38.72
CA VAL A 585 9.03 8.52 -39.63
C VAL A 585 7.77 8.79 -40.45
N GLY A 586 6.96 9.78 -40.06
CA GLY A 586 5.73 10.16 -40.76
C GLY A 586 4.56 9.19 -40.57
N TRP A 587 4.61 8.31 -39.56
CA TRP A 587 3.47 7.48 -39.18
C TRP A 587 2.44 8.31 -38.41
N SER A 588 1.20 7.82 -38.41
CA SER A 588 0.09 8.44 -37.64
C SER A 588 0.28 8.33 -36.11
N CYS A 589 1.27 7.57 -35.65
CA CYS A 589 1.62 7.38 -34.25
C CYS A 589 3.12 7.52 -34.04
N SER A 590 3.51 8.02 -32.88
CA SER A 590 4.90 8.08 -32.43
C SER A 590 5.03 7.57 -31.00
N GLY A 591 6.24 7.19 -30.57
CA GLY A 591 6.50 6.58 -29.26
C GLY A 591 6.23 5.06 -29.26
N ILE A 592 5.95 4.49 -28.09
CA ILE A 592 5.75 3.04 -27.94
C ILE A 592 4.41 2.60 -28.53
N VAL A 593 4.50 1.70 -29.52
CA VAL A 593 3.38 1.03 -30.16
C VAL A 593 3.45 -0.46 -29.85
N ILE A 594 2.32 -1.04 -29.41
CA ILE A 594 2.24 -2.47 -29.10
C ILE A 594 1.88 -3.24 -30.36
N VAL A 595 2.64 -4.28 -30.68
CA VAL A 595 2.26 -5.29 -31.67
C VAL A 595 1.53 -6.41 -30.91
N ALA A 596 0.26 -6.63 -31.20
CA ALA A 596 -0.56 -7.57 -30.45
C ALA A 596 -1.56 -8.34 -31.33
N ASP A 597 -1.94 -9.52 -30.86
CA ASP A 597 -3.17 -10.18 -31.32
C ASP A 597 -4.34 -9.59 -30.52
N VAL A 598 -5.37 -9.12 -31.23
CA VAL A 598 -6.53 -8.43 -30.66
C VAL A 598 -7.69 -9.41 -30.54
N TYR A 599 -8.23 -9.54 -29.35
CA TYR A 599 -9.38 -10.38 -29.04
C TYR A 599 -10.55 -9.51 -28.58
N LEU A 600 -11.71 -9.71 -29.18
CA LEU A 600 -12.95 -9.04 -28.81
C LEU A 600 -13.82 -9.93 -27.92
N PHE A 601 -14.62 -9.30 -27.08
CA PHE A 601 -15.58 -9.99 -26.22
C PHE A 601 -16.50 -10.90 -27.04
N HIS A 602 -16.61 -12.15 -26.63
CA HIS A 602 -17.49 -13.14 -27.22
C HIS A 602 -18.68 -13.48 -26.30
N ARG A 603 -18.40 -13.92 -25.07
CA ARG A 603 -19.46 -14.23 -24.11
C ARG A 603 -18.94 -14.28 -22.67
N VAL A 604 -19.82 -14.10 -21.70
CA VAL A 604 -19.57 -14.43 -20.31
C VAL A 604 -19.50 -15.95 -20.14
N VAL A 605 -18.46 -16.46 -19.50
CA VAL A 605 -18.27 -17.89 -19.19
C VAL A 605 -18.70 -18.17 -17.75
N THR A 606 -18.33 -17.29 -16.83
CA THR A 606 -18.79 -17.22 -15.45
C THR A 606 -18.95 -15.74 -15.07
N PRO A 607 -19.60 -15.40 -13.95
CA PRO A 607 -19.66 -14.00 -13.49
C PRO A 607 -18.30 -13.30 -13.43
N HIS A 608 -17.22 -14.07 -13.24
CA HIS A 608 -15.85 -13.55 -13.08
C HIS A 608 -14.89 -13.98 -14.19
N SER A 609 -15.39 -14.45 -15.31
CA SER A 609 -14.58 -14.77 -16.48
C SER A 609 -15.34 -14.61 -17.78
N ALA A 610 -14.64 -14.19 -18.82
CA ALA A 610 -15.21 -13.99 -20.14
C ALA A 610 -14.38 -14.69 -21.22
N SER A 611 -15.04 -15.08 -22.29
CA SER A 611 -14.44 -15.62 -23.50
C SER A 611 -14.30 -14.51 -24.54
N PHE A 612 -13.18 -14.51 -25.24
CA PHE A 612 -12.84 -13.55 -26.29
C PHE A 612 -12.49 -14.31 -27.57
N ALA A 613 -12.91 -13.79 -28.69
CA ALA A 613 -12.59 -14.32 -30.01
C ALA A 613 -11.51 -13.47 -30.69
N LEU A 614 -10.57 -14.13 -31.39
CA LEU A 614 -9.53 -13.45 -32.14
C LEU A 614 -10.18 -12.58 -33.26
N SER A 615 -9.88 -11.29 -33.22
CA SER A 615 -10.32 -10.31 -34.25
C SER A 615 -9.22 -10.05 -35.26
N SER A 616 -7.97 -9.87 -34.79
CA SER A 616 -6.83 -9.63 -35.68
C SER A 616 -5.54 -10.12 -35.05
N SER A 617 -4.60 -10.56 -35.90
CA SER A 617 -3.27 -11.03 -35.49
C SER A 617 -2.21 -9.97 -35.80
N SER A 618 -1.24 -9.85 -34.91
CA SER A 618 -0.05 -8.98 -35.05
C SER A 618 -0.37 -7.54 -35.48
N SER A 619 -1.48 -7.00 -34.97
CA SER A 619 -1.92 -5.64 -35.25
C SER A 619 -1.06 -4.62 -34.48
N LEU A 620 -0.87 -3.44 -35.06
CA LEU A 620 -0.27 -2.30 -34.39
C LEU A 620 -1.35 -1.60 -33.54
N VAL A 621 -1.16 -1.55 -32.24
CA VAL A 621 -2.13 -0.97 -31.32
C VAL A 621 -1.45 0.10 -30.48
N GLN A 622 -1.96 1.33 -30.58
CA GLN A 622 -1.58 2.41 -29.68
C GLN A 622 -2.59 2.44 -28.55
N VAL A 623 -2.15 2.08 -27.35
CA VAL A 623 -3.02 1.98 -26.17
C VAL A 623 -2.82 3.20 -25.28
N ARG A 624 -3.90 3.94 -25.02
CA ARG A 624 -3.86 5.11 -24.13
C ARG A 624 -3.82 4.74 -22.65
N SER A 625 -4.48 3.64 -22.30
CA SER A 625 -4.43 3.05 -20.96
C SER A 625 -4.81 1.59 -21.03
N PHE A 626 -4.27 0.78 -20.13
CA PHE A 626 -4.54 -0.66 -20.07
C PHE A 626 -4.47 -1.18 -18.64
N GLU A 627 -4.97 -2.40 -18.47
CA GLU A 627 -4.84 -3.20 -17.26
C GLU A 627 -4.11 -4.50 -17.61
N LEU A 628 -3.17 -4.91 -16.76
CA LEU A 628 -2.59 -6.24 -16.91
C LEU A 628 -3.64 -7.29 -16.55
N VAL A 629 -3.80 -8.28 -17.43
CA VAL A 629 -4.62 -9.46 -17.16
C VAL A 629 -3.73 -10.50 -16.49
N PRO A 630 -3.88 -10.73 -15.18
CA PRO A 630 -2.97 -11.61 -14.45
C PRO A 630 -3.16 -13.08 -14.83
N VAL A 631 -4.35 -13.46 -15.31
CA VAL A 631 -4.69 -14.85 -15.60
C VAL A 631 -5.52 -14.97 -16.86
N SER A 632 -5.01 -15.73 -17.82
CA SER A 632 -5.71 -16.07 -19.07
C SER A 632 -5.31 -17.47 -19.57
N TYR A 633 -6.14 -18.11 -20.39
CA TYR A 633 -5.85 -19.40 -20.99
C TYR A 633 -6.72 -19.67 -22.21
N PHE A 634 -6.31 -20.63 -23.05
CA PHE A 634 -7.13 -21.11 -24.16
C PHE A 634 -8.01 -22.31 -23.72
N ASP A 635 -9.30 -22.25 -24.03
CA ASP A 635 -10.24 -23.35 -23.90
C ASP A 635 -10.81 -23.67 -25.30
N GLY A 636 -10.15 -24.60 -25.99
CA GLY A 636 -10.39 -24.82 -27.41
C GLY A 636 -10.00 -23.59 -28.25
N PRO A 637 -10.90 -23.10 -29.11
CA PRO A 637 -10.65 -21.90 -29.93
C PRO A 637 -10.83 -20.59 -29.16
N ASN A 638 -11.37 -20.65 -27.92
CA ASN A 638 -11.71 -19.48 -27.15
C ASN A 638 -10.55 -19.07 -26.24
N PHE A 639 -10.32 -17.77 -26.14
CA PHE A 639 -9.41 -17.17 -25.18
C PHE A 639 -10.20 -16.73 -23.95
N ILE A 640 -9.95 -17.38 -22.81
CA ILE A 640 -10.65 -17.12 -21.56
C ILE A 640 -9.79 -16.20 -20.70
N VAL A 641 -10.41 -15.17 -20.16
CA VAL A 641 -9.81 -14.21 -19.26
C VAL A 641 -10.55 -14.26 -17.93
N ALA A 642 -9.83 -14.46 -16.85
CA ALA A 642 -10.36 -14.25 -15.52
C ALA A 642 -10.46 -12.73 -15.31
N LEU A 643 -11.67 -12.25 -15.12
CA LEU A 643 -11.95 -10.84 -14.84
C LEU A 643 -11.55 -10.57 -13.38
N SER A 644 -10.56 -9.72 -13.20
CA SER A 644 -10.02 -9.36 -11.87
C SER A 644 -10.78 -8.19 -11.26
#